data_aa8397ba855219876d6a5e1f2480795c
#
_entry.id   aa8397ba855219876d6a5e1f2480795c
#
_cell.length_a   1.000
_cell.length_b   1.000
_cell.length_c   1.000
_cell.angle_alpha   90.00
_cell.angle_beta   90.00
_cell.angle_gamma   90.00
#
_symmetry.space_group_name_H-M   'P 1'
#
loop_
_entity.id
_entity.type
_entity.pdbx_description
1 polymer ?
#
loop_
_entity_poly.entity_id
_entity_poly.type
_entity_poly.pdbx_seq_one_letter_code
_entity_poly.pdbx_strand_id
1 'polypeptide(L)'
;VCVRAGDRETRKVVIVTGNDYPGHKWKETAPVLAAELRKDSRLVVDVVETPDFLASEKLAEYDVAVLHFMNWETPDPGEKARQNLVDFTGKGGGLVAVHFACGAFQGWPEFEKLIGRVYDPNMRGHDPHGAFEVRITDPNHPITQGLASFETTDELYTCLAGKTPIHVLAASKSKVDGKDYAMAFVLQYGKGRVFHSPLGHDVQAFGPAVGELFRRGAAWAAGLTPVRSTGILPATPDHGRDAHATKKIAFLAGKPSHGDDCHEWYKDAECAKQWLQGATNIEPPQIEIYRDGWPQDPSVLDSVDAVVFFADGREHHPLAVPGRIEKMRELAKKGKGIAFLHYSVDPPEGGYRDLLDWMGGSYEVGVSQNPINVAKVTPVANGHPITRGCGGYVAEDEWYFDIHLRDNDANVVRLLTGKLPPRDPQDKVLSWAYTRPDGGRGFGFTGGHFHKNWSIGSFRTMVLNGILWTAGIEVPEGGVASMHPWRFVSIPDFVNADLAYPQPGWEDALDHVLKAIKAENPEFVLIPGDLVMGHWPDKDTIEKFADVYYGAWVQRMKDHGLKFYATVGDHEIGGAPWPEEKAKLANTFRRQFTKHLGMPLNGPLRMRGTAFWFIHENTLFAAVDVFEKGTGPQGGIVPQVTGEQLEWLEGVFADNPGVEHVVVMGHTPILGPVESECSTYLSLAGGRDSPLWQSLKTHGVGLYLCGETHAISCTQADGVLQIAHGSLIGASPKVNYLVATVHPDRIDLAIKEIAIVHEGGRLWQMGDERPCKTVRIPADAMDRGFQPVGSVTLRRGGQGTGYTDLTGCFERIRMP
;
A
#
# COMPACT_ATOMS: atom_id res chain seq x y z
N VAL A 1 -6.91 -21.63 -37.90
CA VAL A 1 -5.51 -21.21 -37.72
C VAL A 1 -5.43 -20.53 -36.34
N CYS A 2 -4.96 -21.28 -35.34
CA CYS A 2 -4.71 -20.73 -34.01
C CYS A 2 -3.52 -19.79 -34.09
N VAL A 3 -3.74 -18.52 -33.79
CA VAL A 3 -2.66 -17.58 -33.52
C VAL A 3 -2.17 -17.83 -32.08
N ARG A 4 -0.94 -18.35 -31.93
CA ARG A 4 -0.24 -18.44 -30.66
C ARG A 4 -0.06 -17.02 -30.09
N ALA A 5 -0.32 -16.84 -28.80
CA ALA A 5 0.07 -15.65 -28.07
C ALA A 5 1.59 -15.43 -28.25
N GLY A 6 1.98 -14.36 -28.93
CA GLY A 6 3.37 -14.02 -29.16
C GLY A 6 4.01 -13.60 -27.84
N ASP A 7 5.22 -14.09 -27.60
CA ASP A 7 6.10 -13.64 -26.51
C ASP A 7 6.17 -12.10 -26.55
N ARG A 8 5.87 -11.44 -25.44
CA ARG A 8 6.01 -9.99 -25.31
C ARG A 8 7.50 -9.68 -25.41
N GLU A 9 7.91 -9.01 -26.48
CA GLU A 9 9.29 -8.61 -26.70
C GLU A 9 9.73 -7.64 -25.61
N THR A 10 10.59 -8.10 -24.68
CA THR A 10 11.14 -7.27 -23.62
C THR A 10 12.41 -6.55 -24.08
N ARG A 11 12.73 -5.40 -23.47
CA ARG A 11 13.92 -4.58 -23.73
C ARG A 11 14.65 -4.29 -22.43
N LYS A 12 15.95 -4.47 -22.44
CA LYS A 12 16.81 -4.17 -21.30
C LYS A 12 17.21 -2.70 -21.30
N VAL A 13 16.99 -2.02 -20.20
CA VAL A 13 17.30 -0.60 -19.99
C VAL A 13 18.27 -0.48 -18.82
N VAL A 14 19.37 0.24 -19.01
CA VAL A 14 20.26 0.60 -17.89
C VAL A 14 20.17 2.08 -17.60
N ILE A 15 19.89 2.44 -16.36
CA ILE A 15 20.04 3.80 -15.84
C ILE A 15 21.45 3.92 -15.29
N VAL A 16 22.27 4.77 -15.90
CA VAL A 16 23.61 5.07 -15.43
C VAL A 16 23.58 6.36 -14.65
N THR A 17 23.91 6.26 -13.35
CA THR A 17 23.86 7.35 -12.39
C THR A 17 25.11 7.32 -11.48
N GLY A 18 25.15 8.03 -10.36
CA GLY A 18 26.21 7.89 -9.36
C GLY A 18 27.07 9.11 -9.14
N ASN A 19 27.09 10.06 -10.09
CA ASN A 19 27.76 11.35 -9.94
C ASN A 19 26.72 12.44 -9.87
N ASP A 20 26.92 13.38 -8.96
CA ASP A 20 25.98 14.44 -8.70
C ASP A 20 26.69 15.76 -8.39
N TYR A 21 25.97 16.83 -8.69
CA TYR A 21 26.22 18.17 -8.23
C TYR A 21 25.35 18.43 -6.99
N PRO A 22 25.79 19.22 -5.98
CA PRO A 22 25.03 19.38 -4.73
C PRO A 22 23.54 19.75 -4.86
N GLY A 23 23.13 20.31 -6.01
CA GLY A 23 21.73 20.60 -6.30
C GLY A 23 20.89 19.40 -6.79
N HIS A 24 21.55 18.36 -7.29
CA HIS A 24 20.87 17.22 -7.94
C HIS A 24 21.07 15.94 -7.13
N LYS A 25 19.99 15.48 -6.50
CA LYS A 25 20.04 14.36 -5.58
C LYS A 25 19.74 13.04 -6.29
N TRP A 26 20.72 12.55 -7.09
CA TRP A 26 20.53 11.32 -7.88
C TRP A 26 20.08 10.12 -7.06
N LYS A 27 20.50 10.00 -5.79
CA LYS A 27 20.02 8.91 -4.88
C LYS A 27 18.53 8.96 -4.59
N GLU A 28 17.92 10.14 -4.72
CA GLU A 28 16.49 10.32 -4.54
C GLU A 28 15.74 10.16 -5.89
N THR A 29 16.29 10.73 -6.98
CA THR A 29 15.62 10.79 -8.30
C THR A 29 15.79 9.51 -9.13
N ALA A 30 16.93 8.82 -9.08
CA ALA A 30 17.16 7.60 -9.87
C ALA A 30 16.19 6.46 -9.51
N PRO A 31 15.86 6.19 -8.24
CA PRO A 31 14.83 5.20 -7.88
C PRO A 31 13.43 5.56 -8.43
N VAL A 32 13.07 6.84 -8.42
CA VAL A 32 11.79 7.33 -8.94
C VAL A 32 11.73 7.15 -10.45
N LEU A 33 12.77 7.55 -11.16
CA LEU A 33 12.89 7.34 -12.61
C LEU A 33 12.80 5.85 -12.96
N ALA A 34 13.53 4.99 -12.25
CA ALA A 34 13.48 3.54 -12.45
C ALA A 34 12.07 2.98 -12.23
N ALA A 35 11.38 3.42 -11.18
CA ALA A 35 10.00 3.02 -10.92
C ALA A 35 9.05 3.47 -12.04
N GLU A 36 9.22 4.68 -12.56
CA GLU A 36 8.43 5.17 -13.69
C GLU A 36 8.66 4.34 -14.95
N LEU A 37 9.90 4.02 -15.29
CA LEU A 37 10.20 3.20 -16.47
C LEU A 37 9.65 1.77 -16.33
N ARG A 38 9.73 1.17 -15.15
CA ARG A 38 9.23 -0.19 -14.86
C ARG A 38 7.70 -0.32 -14.94
N LYS A 39 6.95 0.78 -15.00
CA LYS A 39 5.51 0.74 -15.27
C LYS A 39 5.18 0.21 -16.66
N ASP A 40 6.10 0.27 -17.63
CA ASP A 40 6.00 -0.49 -18.88
C ASP A 40 6.65 -1.87 -18.68
N SER A 41 5.84 -2.90 -18.52
CA SER A 41 6.29 -4.28 -18.25
C SER A 41 7.19 -4.89 -19.34
N ARG A 42 7.36 -4.20 -20.47
CA ARG A 42 8.29 -4.59 -21.54
C ARG A 42 9.70 -4.04 -21.29
N LEU A 43 9.88 -3.09 -20.37
CA LEU A 43 11.17 -2.51 -20.01
C LEU A 43 11.72 -3.21 -18.75
N VAL A 44 12.83 -3.93 -18.90
CA VAL A 44 13.58 -4.52 -17.79
C VAL A 44 14.67 -3.52 -17.40
N VAL A 45 14.54 -2.88 -16.24
CA VAL A 45 15.35 -1.71 -15.87
C VAL A 45 16.33 -2.04 -14.76
N ASP A 46 17.62 -1.91 -15.07
CA ASP A 46 18.72 -1.98 -14.12
C ASP A 46 19.21 -0.55 -13.78
N VAL A 47 19.72 -0.36 -12.57
CA VAL A 47 20.33 0.90 -12.12
C VAL A 47 21.78 0.64 -11.76
N VAL A 48 22.69 1.42 -12.33
CA VAL A 48 24.13 1.32 -12.07
C VAL A 48 24.62 2.66 -11.55
N GLU A 49 25.18 2.65 -10.33
CA GLU A 49 25.55 3.85 -9.58
C GLU A 49 27.00 4.28 -9.84
N THR A 50 27.49 4.07 -11.06
CA THR A 50 28.79 4.60 -11.51
C THR A 50 28.79 4.84 -13.00
N PRO A 51 29.14 6.07 -13.47
CA PRO A 51 29.30 6.37 -14.88
C PRO A 51 30.42 5.55 -15.57
N ASP A 52 31.38 5.01 -14.82
CA ASP A 52 32.44 4.13 -15.35
C ASP A 52 31.87 2.86 -16.00
N PHE A 53 30.63 2.49 -15.67
CA PHE A 53 29.93 1.41 -16.37
C PHE A 53 29.89 1.60 -17.89
N LEU A 54 29.86 2.82 -18.37
CA LEU A 54 29.87 3.13 -19.81
C LEU A 54 31.14 2.64 -20.51
N ALA A 55 32.25 2.47 -19.77
CA ALA A 55 33.47 1.86 -20.29
C ALA A 55 33.40 0.33 -20.36
N SER A 56 32.39 -0.30 -19.77
CA SER A 56 32.23 -1.76 -19.75
C SER A 56 31.68 -2.29 -21.08
N GLU A 57 32.08 -3.50 -21.44
CA GLU A 57 31.51 -4.23 -22.57
C GLU A 57 30.04 -4.65 -22.30
N LYS A 58 29.63 -4.70 -21.04
CA LYS A 58 28.25 -5.00 -20.65
C LYS A 58 27.22 -3.98 -21.13
N LEU A 59 27.64 -2.77 -21.51
CA LEU A 59 26.74 -1.80 -22.12
C LEU A 59 26.03 -2.38 -23.36
N ALA A 60 26.73 -3.24 -24.12
CA ALA A 60 26.19 -3.88 -25.29
C ALA A 60 25.08 -4.94 -25.02
N GLU A 61 24.87 -5.32 -23.76
CA GLU A 61 23.80 -6.24 -23.35
C GLU A 61 22.44 -5.55 -23.22
N TYR A 62 22.41 -4.22 -23.27
CA TYR A 62 21.21 -3.40 -23.12
C TYR A 62 20.69 -2.89 -24.46
N ASP A 63 19.38 -2.63 -24.51
CA ASP A 63 18.72 -2.00 -25.65
C ASP A 63 18.71 -0.46 -25.51
N VAL A 64 18.71 0.06 -24.29
CA VAL A 64 18.67 1.49 -23.99
C VAL A 64 19.62 1.84 -22.84
N ALA A 65 20.38 2.91 -23.02
CA ALA A 65 21.11 3.58 -21.93
C ALA A 65 20.41 4.88 -21.55
N VAL A 66 20.13 5.05 -20.28
CA VAL A 66 19.56 6.28 -19.69
C VAL A 66 20.68 6.98 -18.93
N LEU A 67 21.09 8.15 -19.38
CA LEU A 67 22.08 8.98 -18.71
C LEU A 67 21.38 9.83 -17.66
N HIS A 68 21.74 9.61 -16.41
CA HIS A 68 21.22 10.28 -15.24
C HIS A 68 22.35 10.65 -14.29
N PHE A 69 23.36 11.34 -14.80
CA PHE A 69 24.53 11.81 -14.05
C PHE A 69 25.11 13.05 -14.69
N MET A 70 25.91 13.78 -13.92
CA MET A 70 26.74 14.89 -14.36
C MET A 70 28.12 14.76 -13.71
N ASN A 71 29.18 15.13 -14.42
CA ASN A 71 30.56 14.90 -13.97
C ASN A 71 31.41 16.18 -13.94
N TRP A 72 30.84 17.33 -13.60
CA TRP A 72 31.59 18.59 -13.53
C TRP A 72 32.69 18.59 -12.49
N GLU A 73 32.47 17.94 -11.35
CA GLU A 73 33.41 17.90 -10.25
C GLU A 73 34.22 16.59 -10.19
N THR A 74 33.95 15.67 -11.11
CA THR A 74 34.64 14.38 -11.20
C THR A 74 35.15 14.17 -12.60
N PRO A 75 36.26 13.42 -12.79
CA PRO A 75 36.71 13.05 -14.11
C PRO A 75 35.60 12.35 -14.91
N ASP A 76 35.59 12.58 -16.22
CA ASP A 76 34.70 11.82 -17.06
C ASP A 76 35.12 10.33 -17.10
N PRO A 77 34.18 9.40 -17.47
CA PRO A 77 34.45 7.97 -17.50
C PRO A 77 35.55 7.54 -18.51
N GLY A 78 36.15 8.49 -19.24
CA GLY A 78 37.26 8.29 -20.13
C GLY A 78 36.93 7.89 -21.57
N GLU A 79 37.96 7.80 -22.39
CA GLU A 79 37.86 7.61 -23.83
C GLU A 79 37.09 6.31 -24.21
N LYS A 80 37.29 5.24 -23.44
CA LYS A 80 36.58 3.97 -23.67
C LYS A 80 35.08 4.12 -23.49
N ALA A 81 34.62 4.86 -22.47
CA ALA A 81 33.21 5.15 -22.24
C ALA A 81 32.61 5.98 -23.37
N ARG A 82 33.34 7.01 -23.83
CA ARG A 82 32.96 7.83 -24.97
C ARG A 82 32.79 7.00 -26.23
N GLN A 83 33.78 6.18 -26.55
CA GLN A 83 33.73 5.29 -27.73
C GLN A 83 32.59 4.28 -27.63
N ASN A 84 32.40 3.65 -26.45
CA ASN A 84 31.31 2.69 -26.26
C ASN A 84 29.94 3.37 -26.45
N LEU A 85 29.75 4.59 -25.97
CA LEU A 85 28.50 5.32 -26.10
C LEU A 85 28.19 5.67 -27.57
N VAL A 86 29.20 6.13 -28.29
CA VAL A 86 29.13 6.37 -29.78
C VAL A 86 28.76 5.09 -30.50
N ASP A 87 29.49 4.00 -30.24
CA ASP A 87 29.27 2.71 -30.86
C ASP A 87 27.92 2.11 -30.58
N PHE A 88 27.51 2.15 -29.26
CA PHE A 88 26.23 1.65 -28.80
C PHE A 88 25.08 2.35 -29.54
N THR A 89 25.06 3.69 -29.46
CA THR A 89 24.00 4.48 -30.09
C THR A 89 24.06 4.39 -31.61
N GLY A 90 25.26 4.51 -32.21
CA GLY A 90 25.45 4.42 -33.67
C GLY A 90 25.01 3.10 -34.26
N LYS A 91 25.12 1.98 -33.54
CA LYS A 91 24.68 0.64 -33.96
C LYS A 91 23.21 0.37 -33.77
N GLY A 92 22.47 1.24 -33.09
CA GLY A 92 21.02 1.14 -32.92
C GLY A 92 20.55 1.07 -31.48
N GLY A 93 21.43 1.13 -30.47
CA GLY A 93 21.09 1.28 -29.07
C GLY A 93 20.33 2.59 -28.85
N GLY A 94 19.29 2.55 -28.01
CA GLY A 94 18.54 3.73 -27.60
C GLY A 94 19.29 4.56 -26.56
N LEU A 95 19.14 5.88 -26.63
CA LEU A 95 19.76 6.77 -25.66
C LEU A 95 18.70 7.71 -25.07
N VAL A 96 18.71 7.86 -23.74
CA VAL A 96 17.84 8.81 -23.04
C VAL A 96 18.72 9.72 -22.18
N ALA A 97 18.58 11.04 -22.31
CA ALA A 97 19.25 12.02 -21.47
C ALA A 97 18.22 12.69 -20.56
N VAL A 98 18.49 12.70 -19.24
CA VAL A 98 17.58 13.17 -18.21
C VAL A 98 18.18 14.37 -17.52
N HIS A 99 17.48 15.50 -17.55
CA HIS A 99 17.78 16.73 -16.80
C HIS A 99 19.27 17.13 -16.89
N PHE A 100 19.99 17.03 -15.77
CA PHE A 100 21.40 17.42 -15.67
C PHE A 100 22.36 16.57 -16.48
N ALA A 101 21.91 15.46 -17.07
CA ALA A 101 22.75 14.68 -17.99
C ALA A 101 23.22 15.47 -19.22
N CYS A 102 22.54 16.57 -19.57
CA CYS A 102 22.97 17.49 -20.58
C CYS A 102 24.32 18.18 -20.26
N GLY A 103 24.70 18.21 -19.00
CA GLY A 103 25.97 18.72 -18.50
C GLY A 103 27.10 17.68 -18.42
N ALA A 104 26.85 16.41 -18.74
CA ALA A 104 27.87 15.37 -18.74
C ALA A 104 28.87 15.58 -19.90
N PHE A 105 30.03 14.93 -19.81
CA PHE A 105 31.08 14.94 -20.85
C PHE A 105 31.44 16.33 -21.34
N GLN A 106 31.64 17.27 -20.43
CA GLN A 106 32.02 18.65 -20.75
C GLN A 106 33.22 18.71 -21.71
N GLY A 107 33.12 19.58 -22.72
CA GLY A 107 34.19 19.76 -23.70
C GLY A 107 34.32 18.64 -24.75
N TRP A 108 33.41 17.67 -24.82
CA TRP A 108 33.39 16.64 -25.82
C TRP A 108 32.35 16.95 -26.91
N PRO A 109 32.79 17.43 -28.13
CA PRO A 109 31.85 17.92 -29.15
C PRO A 109 30.92 16.83 -29.72
N GLU A 110 31.32 15.55 -29.66
CA GLU A 110 30.47 14.46 -30.13
C GLU A 110 29.28 14.23 -29.22
N PHE A 111 29.37 14.64 -27.95
CA PHE A 111 28.25 14.51 -27.00
C PHE A 111 27.04 15.39 -27.42
N GLU A 112 27.31 16.60 -27.94
CA GLU A 112 26.25 17.44 -28.49
C GLU A 112 25.54 16.77 -29.69
N LYS A 113 26.28 16.05 -30.54
CA LYS A 113 25.67 15.29 -31.62
C LYS A 113 24.85 14.09 -31.12
N LEU A 114 25.31 13.44 -30.04
CA LEU A 114 24.63 12.30 -29.43
C LEU A 114 23.29 12.69 -28.82
N ILE A 115 23.24 13.76 -28.00
CA ILE A 115 22.05 14.12 -27.23
C ILE A 115 21.34 15.38 -27.72
N GLY A 116 21.84 16.02 -28.78
CA GLY A 116 21.23 17.14 -29.48
C GLY A 116 21.45 18.50 -28.84
N ARG A 117 21.50 18.60 -27.54
CA ARG A 117 21.72 19.83 -26.77
C ARG A 117 22.54 19.52 -25.53
N VAL A 118 23.50 20.37 -25.23
CA VAL A 118 24.38 20.29 -24.06
C VAL A 118 24.28 21.57 -23.25
N TYR A 119 24.59 21.48 -21.96
CA TYR A 119 24.65 22.64 -21.10
C TYR A 119 25.81 23.57 -21.50
N ASP A 120 25.50 24.86 -21.73
CA ASP A 120 26.51 25.89 -21.98
C ASP A 120 26.60 26.83 -20.77
N PRO A 121 27.72 26.83 -20.03
CA PRO A 121 27.91 27.68 -18.87
C PRO A 121 27.97 29.19 -19.18
N ASN A 122 28.08 29.58 -20.44
CA ASN A 122 28.05 30.98 -20.86
C ASN A 122 26.64 31.51 -21.09
N MET A 123 25.65 30.64 -21.09
CA MET A 123 24.25 31.00 -21.17
C MET A 123 23.63 31.15 -19.76
N ARG A 124 22.45 31.78 -19.69
CA ARG A 124 21.66 31.78 -18.46
C ARG A 124 21.19 30.36 -18.16
N GLY A 125 21.46 29.84 -16.97
CA GLY A 125 21.22 28.45 -16.60
C GLY A 125 19.77 28.00 -16.76
N HIS A 126 18.90 28.45 -15.87
CA HIS A 126 17.47 28.11 -15.86
C HIS A 126 16.65 29.25 -15.26
N ASP A 127 15.35 29.22 -15.39
CA ASP A 127 14.44 30.03 -14.60
C ASP A 127 14.50 29.60 -13.13
N PRO A 128 14.14 30.46 -12.17
CA PRO A 128 14.03 30.03 -10.77
C PRO A 128 13.13 28.79 -10.68
N HIS A 129 13.58 27.80 -9.87
CA HIS A 129 12.80 26.59 -9.61
C HIS A 129 11.36 26.94 -9.21
N GLY A 130 10.39 26.35 -9.87
CA GLY A 130 8.98 26.65 -9.64
C GLY A 130 8.03 26.06 -10.68
N ALA A 131 6.76 26.33 -10.51
CA ALA A 131 5.73 25.83 -11.40
C ALA A 131 5.76 26.52 -12.78
N PHE A 132 5.66 25.72 -13.86
CA PHE A 132 5.49 26.20 -15.24
C PHE A 132 4.73 25.18 -16.10
N GLU A 133 4.10 25.66 -17.16
CA GLU A 133 3.42 24.80 -18.13
C GLU A 133 4.41 24.21 -19.13
N VAL A 134 4.32 22.91 -19.35
CA VAL A 134 4.97 22.19 -20.44
C VAL A 134 3.94 21.96 -21.54
N ARG A 135 4.06 22.67 -22.66
CA ARG A 135 3.13 22.59 -23.79
C ARG A 135 3.61 21.49 -24.75
N ILE A 136 2.73 20.57 -25.09
CA ILE A 136 2.98 19.58 -26.15
C ILE A 136 2.96 20.31 -27.51
N THR A 137 4.08 20.26 -28.22
CA THR A 137 4.25 20.95 -29.54
C THR A 137 4.04 20.03 -30.73
N ASP A 138 4.26 18.71 -30.55
CA ASP A 138 3.89 17.70 -31.54
C ASP A 138 3.02 16.62 -30.89
N PRO A 139 1.68 16.68 -30.98
CA PRO A 139 0.77 15.70 -30.43
C PRO A 139 0.68 14.41 -31.25
N ASN A 140 1.32 14.35 -32.43
CA ASN A 140 1.26 13.17 -33.32
C ASN A 140 2.46 12.23 -33.14
N HIS A 141 3.53 12.69 -32.50
CA HIS A 141 4.70 11.85 -32.26
C HIS A 141 4.36 10.71 -31.26
N PRO A 142 4.82 9.47 -31.45
CA PRO A 142 4.49 8.33 -30.58
C PRO A 142 4.73 8.57 -29.08
N ILE A 143 5.73 9.37 -28.71
CA ILE A 143 6.02 9.71 -27.30
C ILE A 143 4.92 10.59 -26.73
N THR A 144 4.45 11.58 -27.46
CA THR A 144 3.54 12.63 -27.00
C THR A 144 2.10 12.40 -27.44
N GLN A 145 1.85 11.44 -28.32
CA GLN A 145 0.51 11.14 -28.82
C GLN A 145 -0.46 10.89 -27.65
N GLY A 146 -1.45 11.78 -27.52
CA GLY A 146 -2.45 11.76 -26.49
C GLY A 146 -1.95 12.17 -25.09
N LEU A 147 -0.76 12.78 -24.97
CA LEU A 147 -0.42 13.59 -23.80
C LEU A 147 -1.00 15.00 -24.00
N ALA A 148 -1.66 15.51 -22.97
CA ALA A 148 -2.02 16.90 -22.88
C ALA A 148 -0.83 17.75 -22.41
N SER A 149 -0.85 19.07 -22.66
CA SER A 149 0.01 20.02 -21.95
C SER A 149 -0.26 19.94 -20.46
N PHE A 150 0.78 20.10 -19.64
CA PHE A 150 0.69 19.87 -18.20
C PHE A 150 1.53 20.91 -17.42
N GLU A 151 1.19 21.12 -16.18
CA GLU A 151 2.02 21.88 -15.25
C GLU A 151 3.00 20.96 -14.51
N THR A 152 4.22 21.45 -14.29
CA THR A 152 5.24 20.80 -13.45
C THR A 152 5.90 21.84 -12.56
N THR A 153 6.51 21.38 -11.45
CA THR A 153 7.40 22.20 -10.62
C THR A 153 8.80 21.68 -10.83
N ASP A 154 9.65 22.47 -11.50
CA ASP A 154 10.98 22.03 -11.96
C ASP A 154 11.87 23.25 -12.25
N GLU A 155 13.06 23.02 -12.76
CA GLU A 155 13.95 24.03 -13.36
C GLU A 155 13.72 24.10 -14.88
N LEU A 156 13.24 25.26 -15.37
CA LEU A 156 13.12 25.47 -16.80
C LEU A 156 14.48 25.86 -17.38
N TYR A 157 15.18 24.90 -17.98
CA TYR A 157 16.52 25.13 -18.56
C TYR A 157 16.49 26.04 -19.77
N THR A 158 17.34 27.07 -19.75
CA THR A 158 17.53 28.05 -20.84
C THR A 158 18.95 28.01 -21.39
N CYS A 159 19.80 27.17 -20.81
CA CYS A 159 21.23 27.08 -21.10
C CYS A 159 21.62 25.96 -22.09
N LEU A 160 20.67 25.37 -22.78
CA LEU A 160 20.96 24.27 -23.71
C LEU A 160 21.39 24.81 -25.06
N ALA A 161 22.67 24.56 -25.43
CA ALA A 161 23.25 24.93 -26.70
C ALA A 161 23.43 23.70 -27.62
N GLY A 162 23.56 23.93 -28.92
CA GLY A 162 23.85 22.92 -29.92
C GLY A 162 23.26 23.26 -31.28
N LYS A 163 23.90 22.72 -32.36
CA LYS A 163 23.49 22.93 -33.76
C LYS A 163 22.88 21.69 -34.37
N THR A 164 23.00 20.53 -33.71
CA THR A 164 22.40 19.26 -34.17
C THR A 164 20.90 19.43 -34.34
N PRO A 165 20.33 19.04 -35.52
CA PRO A 165 18.88 19.08 -35.69
C PRO A 165 18.16 18.24 -34.66
N ILE A 166 17.15 18.82 -33.98
CA ILE A 166 16.27 18.11 -33.03
C ILE A 166 14.83 18.29 -33.45
N HIS A 167 14.01 17.30 -33.10
CA HIS A 167 12.55 17.42 -33.24
C HIS A 167 11.94 17.67 -31.87
N VAL A 168 11.44 18.89 -31.65
CA VAL A 168 10.88 19.31 -30.38
C VAL A 168 9.47 18.74 -30.21
N LEU A 169 9.24 18.04 -29.10
CA LEU A 169 7.98 17.39 -28.74
C LEU A 169 7.18 18.20 -27.72
N ALA A 170 7.91 18.90 -26.83
CA ALA A 170 7.31 19.77 -25.82
C ALA A 170 8.21 20.96 -25.55
N ALA A 171 7.61 22.09 -25.22
CA ALA A 171 8.28 23.35 -24.93
C ALA A 171 7.59 24.11 -23.80
N SER A 172 8.36 24.96 -23.10
CA SER A 172 7.84 25.85 -22.08
C SER A 172 8.31 27.28 -22.31
N LYS A 173 7.48 28.24 -21.95
CA LYS A 173 7.79 29.65 -22.04
C LYS A 173 8.46 30.14 -20.76
N SER A 174 9.67 30.65 -20.86
CA SER A 174 10.38 31.24 -19.73
C SER A 174 9.63 32.48 -19.21
N LYS A 175 9.45 32.52 -17.90
CA LYS A 175 8.87 33.68 -17.19
C LYS A 175 9.86 34.85 -17.08
N VAL A 176 11.16 34.61 -17.33
CA VAL A 176 12.21 35.61 -17.20
C VAL A 176 12.42 36.38 -18.49
N ASP A 177 12.49 35.70 -19.64
CA ASP A 177 12.80 36.33 -20.92
C ASP A 177 11.69 36.17 -21.99
N GLY A 178 10.64 35.44 -21.67
CA GLY A 178 9.47 35.25 -22.53
C GLY A 178 9.70 34.36 -23.75
N LYS A 179 10.86 33.70 -23.87
CA LYS A 179 11.16 32.80 -24.97
C LYS A 179 10.68 31.38 -24.69
N ASP A 180 10.44 30.64 -25.76
CA ASP A 180 10.14 29.21 -25.67
C ASP A 180 11.44 28.40 -25.67
N TYR A 181 11.51 27.42 -24.74
CA TYR A 181 12.61 26.48 -24.59
C TYR A 181 12.12 25.06 -24.72
N ALA A 182 12.90 24.20 -25.39
CA ALA A 182 12.55 22.79 -25.54
C ALA A 182 12.63 22.04 -24.22
N MET A 183 11.53 21.39 -23.81
CA MET A 183 11.42 20.58 -22.60
C MET A 183 11.38 19.09 -22.89
N ALA A 184 11.19 18.68 -24.14
CA ALA A 184 11.36 17.32 -24.60
C ALA A 184 11.60 17.32 -26.10
N PHE A 185 12.55 16.54 -26.56
CA PHE A 185 12.86 16.43 -27.99
C PHE A 185 13.50 15.09 -28.31
N VAL A 186 13.51 14.77 -29.60
CA VAL A 186 14.13 13.55 -30.14
C VAL A 186 15.08 13.88 -31.26
N LEU A 187 16.02 13.00 -31.48
CA LEU A 187 16.91 12.98 -32.67
C LEU A 187 17.32 11.55 -32.96
N GLN A 188 18.03 11.38 -34.05
CA GLN A 188 18.62 10.12 -34.44
C GLN A 188 20.14 10.27 -34.52
N TYR A 189 20.87 9.33 -33.93
CA TYR A 189 22.30 9.24 -34.02
C TYR A 189 22.70 7.88 -34.60
N GLY A 190 23.24 7.87 -35.80
CA GLY A 190 23.45 6.64 -36.55
C GLY A 190 22.13 5.88 -36.73
N LYS A 191 22.06 4.65 -36.22
CA LYS A 191 20.81 3.84 -36.22
C LYS A 191 20.03 3.99 -34.90
N GLY A 192 20.60 4.62 -33.89
CA GLY A 192 20.00 4.75 -32.57
C GLY A 192 19.00 5.91 -32.47
N ARG A 193 17.97 5.71 -31.68
CA ARG A 193 16.96 6.72 -31.34
C ARG A 193 17.32 7.39 -30.02
N VAL A 194 17.26 8.71 -29.99
CA VAL A 194 17.62 9.48 -28.80
C VAL A 194 16.45 10.32 -28.34
N PHE A 195 16.12 10.20 -27.09
CA PHE A 195 15.14 11.04 -26.39
C PHE A 195 15.85 11.86 -25.32
N HIS A 196 15.60 13.15 -25.27
CA HIS A 196 16.19 14.05 -24.29
C HIS A 196 15.11 14.95 -23.70
N SER A 197 15.10 15.03 -22.38
CA SER A 197 14.26 15.98 -21.64
C SER A 197 15.06 16.62 -20.50
N PRO A 198 15.13 17.95 -20.42
CA PRO A 198 15.77 18.69 -19.33
C PRO A 198 14.90 18.76 -18.06
N LEU A 199 13.76 18.06 -17.99
CA LEU A 199 12.93 17.92 -16.80
C LEU A 199 13.53 16.87 -15.86
N GLY A 200 13.21 16.96 -14.54
CA GLY A 200 13.58 15.94 -13.56
C GLY A 200 14.61 16.38 -12.53
N HIS A 201 14.60 17.66 -12.12
CA HIS A 201 15.53 18.21 -11.12
C HIS A 201 15.44 17.49 -9.77
N ASP A 202 14.24 17.23 -9.29
CA ASP A 202 13.99 16.58 -8.00
C ASP A 202 12.84 15.56 -8.10
N VAL A 203 12.51 14.93 -6.98
CA VAL A 203 11.43 13.92 -6.91
C VAL A 203 10.06 14.51 -7.29
N GLN A 204 9.81 15.79 -7.00
CA GLN A 204 8.53 16.44 -7.30
C GLN A 204 8.37 16.68 -8.81
N ALA A 205 9.49 16.91 -9.50
CA ALA A 205 9.51 17.08 -10.95
C ALA A 205 9.08 15.81 -11.70
N PHE A 206 9.26 14.62 -11.11
CA PHE A 206 8.78 13.34 -11.68
C PHE A 206 7.29 13.09 -11.41
N GLY A 207 6.46 14.11 -11.46
CA GLY A 207 5.01 13.95 -11.45
C GLY A 207 4.49 13.03 -12.57
N PRO A 208 3.20 12.62 -12.55
CA PRO A 208 2.65 11.61 -13.45
C PRO A 208 2.93 11.87 -14.94
N ALA A 209 2.83 13.13 -15.38
CA ALA A 209 3.04 13.49 -16.80
C ALA A 209 4.51 13.43 -17.21
N VAL A 210 5.44 13.89 -16.35
CA VAL A 210 6.89 13.82 -16.61
C VAL A 210 7.36 12.38 -16.56
N GLY A 211 6.91 11.58 -15.58
CA GLY A 211 7.21 10.16 -15.50
C GLY A 211 6.73 9.40 -16.73
N GLU A 212 5.50 9.67 -17.19
CA GLU A 212 4.96 9.09 -18.42
C GLU A 212 5.78 9.50 -19.66
N LEU A 213 6.21 10.75 -19.72
CA LEU A 213 7.04 11.25 -20.82
C LEU A 213 8.38 10.47 -20.91
N PHE A 214 9.04 10.24 -19.76
CA PHE A 214 10.29 9.45 -19.72
C PHE A 214 10.05 7.97 -20.05
N ARG A 215 9.01 7.36 -19.53
CA ARG A 215 8.65 5.97 -19.82
C ARG A 215 8.42 5.76 -21.31
N ARG A 216 7.65 6.65 -21.95
CA ARG A 216 7.40 6.61 -23.38
C ARG A 216 8.65 6.92 -24.20
N GLY A 217 9.47 7.86 -23.73
CA GLY A 217 10.76 8.18 -24.33
C GLY A 217 11.70 6.98 -24.35
N ALA A 218 11.82 6.26 -23.23
CA ALA A 218 12.63 5.06 -23.14
C ALA A 218 12.07 3.90 -23.99
N ALA A 219 10.76 3.68 -24.00
CA ALA A 219 10.13 2.68 -24.87
C ALA A 219 10.35 3.00 -26.35
N TRP A 220 10.20 4.25 -26.76
CA TRP A 220 10.45 4.67 -28.14
C TRP A 220 11.94 4.53 -28.52
N ALA A 221 12.85 4.89 -27.62
CA ALA A 221 14.29 4.71 -27.82
C ALA A 221 14.65 3.21 -27.96
N ALA A 222 13.98 2.33 -27.22
CA ALA A 222 14.10 0.87 -27.33
C ALA A 222 13.52 0.27 -28.62
N GLY A 223 12.97 1.07 -29.52
CA GLY A 223 12.31 0.61 -30.72
C GLY A 223 10.89 0.09 -30.53
N LEU A 224 10.35 0.18 -29.31
CA LEU A 224 8.97 -0.19 -29.03
C LEU A 224 8.01 0.95 -29.40
N THR A 225 6.78 0.61 -29.75
CA THR A 225 5.70 1.59 -29.79
C THR A 225 5.35 1.96 -28.35
N PRO A 226 5.50 3.24 -27.94
CA PRO A 226 5.10 3.66 -26.61
C PRO A 226 3.64 3.31 -26.34
N VAL A 227 3.39 2.59 -25.26
CA VAL A 227 2.02 2.34 -24.80
C VAL A 227 1.61 3.45 -23.85
N ARG A 228 0.40 3.90 -23.99
CA ARG A 228 -0.26 4.67 -22.93
C ARG A 228 -0.27 3.80 -21.68
N SER A 229 -0.12 4.41 -20.50
CA SER A 229 -0.51 3.71 -19.27
C SER A 229 -1.89 3.13 -19.54
N THR A 230 -2.02 1.80 -19.34
CA THR A 230 -3.23 1.06 -19.70
C THR A 230 -4.43 1.62 -18.93
N GLY A 231 -5.10 2.54 -19.55
CA GLY A 231 -6.26 3.25 -19.03
C GLY A 231 -7.14 3.89 -20.11
N ILE A 232 -6.78 3.82 -21.40
CA ILE A 232 -7.68 4.34 -22.46
C ILE A 232 -7.48 3.55 -23.75
N LEU A 233 -8.41 2.62 -24.05
CA LEU A 233 -8.67 2.15 -25.42
C LEU A 233 -9.67 3.13 -26.06
N PRO A 234 -9.57 3.42 -27.38
CA PRO A 234 -10.45 4.36 -28.04
C PRO A 234 -11.87 3.79 -28.13
N ALA A 235 -12.81 4.57 -27.61
CA ALA A 235 -14.21 4.39 -27.96
C ALA A 235 -14.39 4.68 -29.45
N THR A 236 -15.22 3.90 -30.14
CA THR A 236 -15.71 4.19 -31.49
C THR A 236 -16.26 5.60 -31.58
N PRO A 237 -16.09 6.32 -32.67
CA PRO A 237 -16.46 7.71 -32.77
C PRO A 237 -17.98 7.89 -32.73
N ASP A 238 -18.45 8.55 -31.71
CA ASP A 238 -19.74 9.19 -31.71
C ASP A 238 -19.55 10.72 -31.61
N HIS A 239 -20.41 11.42 -32.32
CA HIS A 239 -20.22 12.83 -32.68
C HIS A 239 -20.29 13.79 -31.48
N GLY A 240 -19.26 14.58 -31.32
CA GLY A 240 -19.35 15.95 -30.79
C GLY A 240 -19.46 16.13 -29.30
N ARG A 241 -18.39 15.80 -28.55
CA ARG A 241 -18.02 16.47 -27.28
C ARG A 241 -16.52 16.34 -27.06
N ASP A 242 -15.90 17.41 -26.53
CA ASP A 242 -14.47 17.48 -26.26
C ASP A 242 -13.98 16.31 -25.38
N ALA A 243 -13.24 15.36 -25.97
CA ALA A 243 -12.80 14.11 -25.33
C ALA A 243 -11.58 14.30 -24.39
N HIS A 244 -11.27 15.51 -23.91
CA HIS A 244 -10.11 15.84 -23.08
C HIS A 244 -10.41 16.66 -21.83
N ALA A 245 -11.68 16.87 -21.46
CA ALA A 245 -12.00 17.51 -20.19
C ALA A 245 -11.86 16.51 -19.04
N THR A 246 -11.04 16.82 -18.04
CA THR A 246 -10.98 16.08 -16.76
C THR A 246 -12.40 15.90 -16.23
N LYS A 247 -12.78 14.63 -15.97
CA LYS A 247 -14.11 14.30 -15.51
C LYS A 247 -14.42 14.99 -14.18
N LYS A 248 -15.59 15.59 -14.06
CA LYS A 248 -16.03 16.31 -12.87
C LYS A 248 -17.14 15.54 -12.15
N ILE A 249 -16.99 15.39 -10.85
CA ILE A 249 -17.96 14.69 -10.01
C ILE A 249 -18.39 15.59 -8.84
N ALA A 250 -19.70 15.73 -8.65
CA ALA A 250 -20.25 16.39 -7.48
C ALA A 250 -20.61 15.36 -6.40
N PHE A 251 -20.04 15.50 -5.23
CA PHE A 251 -20.45 14.74 -4.04
C PHE A 251 -21.40 15.60 -3.22
N LEU A 252 -22.63 15.14 -3.08
CA LEU A 252 -23.67 15.79 -2.28
C LEU A 252 -23.69 15.13 -0.89
N ALA A 253 -22.94 15.72 0.04
CA ALA A 253 -22.73 15.17 1.38
C ALA A 253 -23.71 15.81 2.38
N GLY A 254 -24.65 15.05 2.88
CA GLY A 254 -25.58 15.46 3.95
C GLY A 254 -24.87 15.69 5.29
N LYS A 255 -25.58 16.25 6.26
CA LYS A 255 -25.04 16.38 7.61
C LYS A 255 -24.89 15.01 8.26
N PRO A 256 -23.82 14.77 9.03
CA PRO A 256 -23.71 13.56 9.83
C PRO A 256 -24.93 13.33 10.71
N SER A 257 -25.33 12.06 10.87
CA SER A 257 -26.51 11.67 11.65
C SER A 257 -26.27 10.33 12.36
N HIS A 258 -27.17 9.92 13.28
CA HIS A 258 -27.16 8.62 13.96
C HIS A 258 -26.01 8.36 14.95
N GLY A 259 -25.16 9.36 15.27
CA GLY A 259 -24.10 9.26 16.28
C GLY A 259 -22.72 8.95 15.71
N ASP A 260 -21.76 8.72 16.60
CA ASP A 260 -20.36 8.50 16.22
C ASP A 260 -20.18 7.23 15.39
N ASP A 261 -19.34 7.30 14.36
CA ASP A 261 -19.05 6.24 13.38
C ASP A 261 -20.26 5.88 12.47
N CYS A 262 -21.44 6.50 12.66
CA CYS A 262 -22.63 6.24 11.86
C CYS A 262 -22.93 7.43 10.97
N HIS A 263 -23.33 7.21 9.72
CA HIS A 263 -23.71 8.26 8.75
C HIS A 263 -22.75 9.46 8.73
N GLU A 264 -21.47 9.20 8.72
CA GLU A 264 -20.39 10.19 8.68
C GLU A 264 -20.22 10.79 7.29
N TRP A 265 -21.31 11.28 6.67
CA TRP A 265 -21.38 11.66 5.27
C TRP A 265 -20.26 12.58 4.76
N TYR A 266 -19.84 13.55 5.58
CA TYR A 266 -18.73 14.45 5.21
C TYR A 266 -17.41 13.69 5.18
N LYS A 267 -17.20 12.83 6.17
CA LYS A 267 -15.99 12.06 6.32
C LYS A 267 -15.88 10.99 5.24
N ASP A 268 -17.01 10.33 4.93
CA ASP A 268 -17.10 9.33 3.86
C ASP A 268 -16.82 9.95 2.49
N ALA A 269 -17.40 11.11 2.20
CA ALA A 269 -17.18 11.84 0.96
C ALA A 269 -15.72 12.33 0.84
N GLU A 270 -15.12 12.87 1.92
CA GLU A 270 -13.72 13.28 1.93
C GLU A 270 -12.78 12.07 1.74
N CYS A 271 -13.04 10.95 2.40
CA CYS A 271 -12.29 9.72 2.21
C CYS A 271 -12.38 9.21 0.77
N ALA A 272 -13.57 9.12 0.19
CA ALA A 272 -13.76 8.71 -1.21
C ALA A 272 -13.01 9.64 -2.18
N LYS A 273 -13.07 10.96 -1.94
CA LYS A 273 -12.32 11.95 -2.72
C LYS A 273 -10.82 11.73 -2.62
N GLN A 274 -10.28 11.58 -1.40
CA GLN A 274 -8.84 11.38 -1.17
C GLN A 274 -8.35 10.12 -1.88
N TRP A 275 -9.06 9.01 -1.79
CA TRP A 275 -8.69 7.77 -2.45
C TRP A 275 -8.76 7.87 -3.98
N LEU A 276 -9.78 8.52 -4.54
CA LEU A 276 -9.86 8.72 -5.99
C LEU A 276 -8.79 9.68 -6.51
N GLN A 277 -8.44 10.70 -5.74
CA GLN A 277 -7.38 11.65 -6.08
C GLN A 277 -5.98 11.04 -5.89
N GLY A 278 -5.81 10.14 -4.92
CA GLY A 278 -4.56 9.43 -4.66
C GLY A 278 -4.38 8.14 -5.46
N ALA A 279 -5.39 7.72 -6.22
CA ALA A 279 -5.32 6.47 -6.98
C ALA A 279 -4.23 6.53 -8.06
N THR A 280 -3.41 5.47 -8.12
CA THR A 280 -2.21 5.45 -8.98
C THR A 280 -2.46 4.88 -10.37
N ASN A 281 -3.63 4.30 -10.61
CA ASN A 281 -3.96 3.59 -11.85
C ASN A 281 -5.15 4.19 -12.62
N ILE A 282 -5.56 5.40 -12.26
CA ILE A 282 -6.57 6.20 -12.97
C ILE A 282 -6.07 7.65 -13.13
N GLU A 283 -6.63 8.37 -14.08
CA GLU A 283 -6.56 9.83 -14.09
C GLU A 283 -7.54 10.38 -13.04
N PRO A 284 -7.06 11.10 -12.02
CA PRO A 284 -7.92 11.56 -10.92
C PRO A 284 -9.02 12.50 -11.42
N PRO A 285 -10.28 12.23 -11.11
CA PRO A 285 -11.36 13.16 -11.44
C PRO A 285 -11.31 14.43 -10.58
N GLN A 286 -11.83 15.54 -11.10
CA GLN A 286 -12.11 16.71 -10.28
C GLN A 286 -13.35 16.42 -9.42
N ILE A 287 -13.19 16.44 -8.10
CA ILE A 287 -14.27 16.15 -7.16
C ILE A 287 -14.54 17.38 -6.29
N GLU A 288 -15.79 17.86 -6.33
CA GLU A 288 -16.29 18.90 -5.45
C GLU A 288 -17.28 18.31 -4.44
N ILE A 289 -17.08 18.61 -3.15
CA ILE A 289 -17.98 18.16 -2.09
C ILE A 289 -18.87 19.31 -1.67
N TYR A 290 -20.16 19.15 -1.87
CA TYR A 290 -21.19 20.08 -1.42
C TYR A 290 -21.77 19.62 -0.10
N ARG A 291 -21.32 20.23 0.97
CA ARG A 291 -21.82 19.98 2.32
C ARG A 291 -23.25 20.46 2.44
N ASP A 292 -23.99 19.93 3.41
CA ASP A 292 -25.45 20.11 3.57
C ASP A 292 -26.27 19.53 2.39
N GLY A 293 -25.66 18.65 1.59
CA GLY A 293 -26.30 17.81 0.58
C GLY A 293 -26.67 18.52 -0.71
N TRP A 294 -26.34 19.83 -0.88
CA TRP A 294 -26.68 20.57 -2.11
C TRP A 294 -25.81 21.84 -2.29
N PRO A 295 -25.42 22.19 -3.53
CA PRO A 295 -24.69 23.43 -3.79
C PRO A 295 -25.59 24.67 -3.60
N GLN A 296 -25.00 25.78 -3.17
CA GLN A 296 -25.70 27.05 -3.07
C GLN A 296 -26.18 27.56 -4.44
N ASP A 297 -25.36 27.37 -5.47
CA ASP A 297 -25.73 27.61 -6.87
C ASP A 297 -25.90 26.25 -7.59
N PRO A 298 -27.15 25.82 -7.84
CA PRO A 298 -27.41 24.53 -8.51
C PRO A 298 -26.93 24.47 -9.97
N SER A 299 -26.55 25.59 -10.58
CA SER A 299 -26.06 25.62 -11.96
C SER A 299 -24.69 24.95 -12.10
N VAL A 300 -23.90 24.88 -11.02
CA VAL A 300 -22.62 24.17 -11.03
C VAL A 300 -22.76 22.69 -11.39
N LEU A 301 -23.92 22.07 -11.08
CA LEU A 301 -24.24 20.69 -11.42
C LEU A 301 -24.42 20.46 -12.94
N ASP A 302 -24.62 21.50 -13.73
CA ASP A 302 -24.70 21.36 -15.19
C ASP A 302 -23.35 20.99 -15.80
N SER A 303 -22.26 21.37 -15.15
CA SER A 303 -20.88 21.14 -15.60
C SER A 303 -20.29 19.80 -15.20
N VAL A 304 -20.91 19.03 -14.28
CA VAL A 304 -20.37 17.75 -13.80
C VAL A 304 -20.76 16.59 -14.71
N ASP A 305 -19.99 15.51 -14.69
CA ASP A 305 -20.27 14.26 -15.39
C ASP A 305 -21.13 13.31 -14.55
N ALA A 306 -20.98 13.37 -13.22
CA ALA A 306 -21.78 12.58 -12.29
C ALA A 306 -22.09 13.31 -11.00
N VAL A 307 -23.20 12.90 -10.36
CA VAL A 307 -23.63 13.32 -9.02
C VAL A 307 -23.70 12.09 -8.13
N VAL A 308 -23.09 12.15 -6.94
CA VAL A 308 -23.05 11.06 -5.97
C VAL A 308 -23.63 11.54 -4.64
N PHE A 309 -24.60 10.83 -4.10
CA PHE A 309 -25.24 11.16 -2.83
C PHE A 309 -24.63 10.36 -1.69
N PHE A 310 -24.12 11.07 -0.70
CA PHE A 310 -23.71 10.62 0.63
C PHE A 310 -24.67 11.28 1.63
N ALA A 311 -25.87 10.76 1.82
CA ALA A 311 -26.89 11.50 2.55
C ALA A 311 -27.95 10.57 3.14
N ASP A 312 -28.68 11.11 4.12
CA ASP A 312 -29.88 10.46 4.64
C ASP A 312 -30.98 10.36 3.58
N GLY A 313 -31.92 9.46 3.83
CA GLY A 313 -33.10 9.22 3.01
C GLY A 313 -34.37 9.95 3.49
N ARG A 314 -35.49 9.67 2.84
CA ARG A 314 -36.83 10.14 3.16
C ARG A 314 -36.93 11.66 3.31
N GLU A 315 -37.51 12.15 4.43
CA GLU A 315 -37.65 13.58 4.73
C GLU A 315 -36.33 14.34 4.89
N HIS A 316 -35.25 13.62 5.17
CA HIS A 316 -33.88 14.16 5.31
C HIS A 316 -33.06 14.06 4.02
N HIS A 317 -33.61 13.40 3.00
CA HIS A 317 -32.93 13.31 1.71
C HIS A 317 -32.72 14.70 1.10
N PRO A 318 -31.55 15.04 0.54
CA PRO A 318 -31.33 16.32 -0.13
C PRO A 318 -32.39 16.68 -1.16
N LEU A 319 -32.97 15.68 -1.82
CA LEU A 319 -34.02 15.84 -2.81
C LEU A 319 -35.44 16.09 -2.22
N ALA A 320 -35.62 16.03 -0.90
CA ALA A 320 -36.88 16.40 -0.27
C ALA A 320 -37.19 17.91 -0.37
N VAL A 321 -36.17 18.72 -0.65
CA VAL A 321 -36.35 20.17 -0.85
C VAL A 321 -36.93 20.44 -2.23
N PRO A 322 -38.03 21.22 -2.33
CA PRO A 322 -38.68 21.53 -3.60
C PRO A 322 -37.72 22.10 -4.67
N GLY A 323 -37.89 21.65 -5.92
CA GLY A 323 -37.09 22.06 -7.07
C GLY A 323 -35.82 21.24 -7.30
N ARG A 324 -35.34 20.47 -6.30
CA ARG A 324 -34.12 19.68 -6.45
C ARG A 324 -34.34 18.39 -7.25
N ILE A 325 -35.49 17.75 -7.11
CA ILE A 325 -35.88 16.59 -7.95
C ILE A 325 -35.96 17.01 -9.42
N GLU A 326 -36.56 18.16 -9.70
CA GLU A 326 -36.66 18.70 -11.04
C GLU A 326 -35.29 18.94 -11.65
N LYS A 327 -34.37 19.52 -10.88
CA LYS A 327 -32.99 19.71 -11.32
C LYS A 327 -32.31 18.36 -11.64
N MET A 328 -32.48 17.34 -10.81
CA MET A 328 -31.93 16.02 -11.09
C MET A 328 -32.57 15.38 -12.32
N ARG A 329 -33.85 15.56 -12.56
CA ARG A 329 -34.52 15.13 -13.81
C ARG A 329 -33.91 15.78 -15.05
N GLU A 330 -33.53 17.08 -14.97
CA GLU A 330 -32.81 17.75 -16.05
C GLU A 330 -31.42 17.15 -16.29
N LEU A 331 -30.66 16.86 -15.21
CA LEU A 331 -29.34 16.26 -15.30
C LEU A 331 -29.42 14.83 -15.86
N ALA A 332 -30.38 14.04 -15.41
CA ALA A 332 -30.62 12.71 -15.94
C ALA A 332 -30.90 12.76 -17.46
N LYS A 333 -31.79 13.62 -17.92
CA LYS A 333 -32.08 13.81 -19.37
C LYS A 333 -30.86 14.26 -20.19
N LYS A 334 -29.86 14.88 -19.56
CA LYS A 334 -28.58 15.24 -20.18
C LYS A 334 -27.57 14.07 -20.17
N GLY A 335 -28.00 12.85 -19.74
CA GLY A 335 -27.13 11.66 -19.66
C GLY A 335 -26.12 11.68 -18.53
N LYS A 336 -26.26 12.58 -17.53
CA LYS A 336 -25.33 12.63 -16.38
C LYS A 336 -25.42 11.38 -15.53
N GLY A 337 -24.29 10.92 -14.99
CA GLY A 337 -24.24 9.82 -14.05
C GLY A 337 -24.86 10.16 -12.70
N ILE A 338 -25.54 9.20 -12.05
CA ILE A 338 -26.18 9.43 -10.75
C ILE A 338 -25.95 8.20 -9.86
N ALA A 339 -25.37 8.39 -8.69
CA ALA A 339 -25.12 7.34 -7.72
C ALA A 339 -25.73 7.69 -6.35
N PHE A 340 -26.30 6.68 -5.70
CA PHE A 340 -26.87 6.77 -4.36
C PHE A 340 -26.20 5.74 -3.45
N LEU A 341 -25.69 6.19 -2.32
CA LEU A 341 -24.98 5.36 -1.35
C LEU A 341 -25.77 5.27 -0.04
N HIS A 342 -25.86 4.07 0.48
CA HIS A 342 -26.52 3.71 1.73
C HIS A 342 -27.95 4.29 1.84
N TYR A 343 -28.23 5.09 2.86
CA TYR A 343 -29.57 5.57 3.15
C TYR A 343 -30.17 6.44 2.04
N SER A 344 -29.34 7.06 1.19
CA SER A 344 -29.86 7.85 0.05
C SER A 344 -30.58 7.01 -1.02
N VAL A 345 -30.55 5.67 -0.95
CA VAL A 345 -31.36 4.79 -1.82
C VAL A 345 -32.85 4.77 -1.41
N ASP A 346 -33.17 5.32 -0.22
CA ASP A 346 -34.54 5.49 0.29
C ASP A 346 -35.04 6.90 -0.11
N PRO A 347 -35.91 6.99 -1.11
CA PRO A 347 -36.30 8.26 -1.73
C PRO A 347 -37.11 9.18 -0.81
N PRO A 348 -37.09 10.50 -1.07
CA PRO A 348 -38.08 11.38 -0.48
C PRO A 348 -39.48 11.08 -1.02
N GLU A 349 -40.52 11.64 -0.37
CA GLU A 349 -41.88 11.50 -0.83
C GLU A 349 -42.04 11.90 -2.31
N GLY A 350 -42.67 11.07 -3.12
CA GLY A 350 -42.81 11.26 -4.57
C GLY A 350 -41.56 10.95 -5.42
N GLY A 351 -40.39 10.66 -4.83
CA GLY A 351 -39.14 10.42 -5.55
C GLY A 351 -38.91 8.96 -5.98
N TYR A 352 -39.76 8.02 -5.58
CA TYR A 352 -39.58 6.59 -5.80
C TYR A 352 -39.36 6.22 -7.29
N ARG A 353 -40.21 6.75 -8.20
CA ARG A 353 -40.04 6.49 -9.63
C ARG A 353 -38.82 7.13 -10.24
N ASP A 354 -38.41 8.28 -9.73
CA ASP A 354 -37.22 8.97 -10.20
C ASP A 354 -35.95 8.14 -9.90
N LEU A 355 -35.82 7.55 -8.69
CA LEU A 355 -34.71 6.69 -8.36
C LEU A 355 -34.69 5.43 -9.23
N LEU A 356 -35.86 4.79 -9.45
CA LEU A 356 -35.96 3.67 -10.39
C LEU A 356 -35.50 4.04 -11.81
N ASP A 357 -35.89 5.23 -12.28
CA ASP A 357 -35.50 5.71 -13.61
C ASP A 357 -34.03 6.11 -13.71
N TRP A 358 -33.39 6.55 -12.60
CA TRP A 358 -32.01 7.04 -12.61
C TRP A 358 -30.99 5.97 -12.30
N MET A 359 -31.23 5.09 -11.31
CA MET A 359 -30.28 4.06 -10.89
C MET A 359 -30.81 2.63 -11.01
N GLY A 360 -32.04 2.43 -11.47
CA GLY A 360 -32.61 1.09 -11.72
C GLY A 360 -33.12 0.36 -10.50
N GLY A 361 -33.10 0.98 -9.31
CA GLY A 361 -33.58 0.42 -8.05
C GLY A 361 -33.95 1.50 -7.04
N SER A 362 -34.79 1.17 -6.06
CA SER A 362 -35.22 2.07 -5.00
C SER A 362 -35.67 1.28 -3.77
N TYR A 363 -35.45 1.82 -2.59
CA TYR A 363 -36.07 1.32 -1.38
C TYR A 363 -37.60 1.47 -1.48
N GLU A 364 -38.34 0.44 -1.13
CA GLU A 364 -39.80 0.42 -1.15
C GLU A 364 -40.36 0.25 0.25
N VAL A 365 -41.09 1.25 0.74
CA VAL A 365 -41.69 1.25 2.09
C VAL A 365 -42.69 0.07 2.21
N GLY A 366 -42.51 -0.72 3.27
CA GLY A 366 -43.33 -1.90 3.52
C GLY A 366 -42.87 -3.18 2.84
N VAL A 367 -41.85 -3.12 1.99
CA VAL A 367 -41.19 -4.26 1.32
C VAL A 367 -39.72 -4.36 1.73
N SER A 368 -38.95 -3.31 1.47
CA SER A 368 -37.52 -3.28 1.80
C SER A 368 -37.25 -3.23 3.32
N GLN A 369 -36.15 -3.78 3.73
CA GLN A 369 -35.72 -3.90 5.13
C GLN A 369 -34.30 -3.37 5.30
N ASN A 370 -33.94 -2.88 6.51
CA ASN A 370 -32.64 -2.28 6.80
C ASN A 370 -32.15 -2.52 8.24
N PRO A 371 -32.25 -3.74 8.80
CA PRO A 371 -31.68 -4.00 10.12
C PRO A 371 -30.15 -4.04 10.09
N ILE A 372 -29.50 -3.66 11.19
CA ILE A 372 -28.07 -3.88 11.37
C ILE A 372 -27.82 -5.38 11.49
N ASN A 373 -26.96 -5.90 10.62
CA ASN A 373 -26.58 -7.30 10.57
C ASN A 373 -25.12 -7.49 10.16
N VAL A 374 -24.51 -8.54 10.67
CA VAL A 374 -23.26 -9.08 10.11
C VAL A 374 -23.62 -9.93 8.90
N ALA A 375 -23.14 -9.57 7.73
CA ALA A 375 -23.38 -10.30 6.50
C ALA A 375 -22.07 -10.67 5.80
N LYS A 376 -22.03 -11.91 5.26
CA LYS A 376 -21.03 -12.30 4.28
C LYS A 376 -21.51 -11.82 2.92
N VAL A 377 -20.77 -10.89 2.33
CA VAL A 377 -21.10 -10.24 1.05
C VAL A 377 -20.21 -10.77 -0.06
N THR A 378 -20.80 -10.97 -1.25
CA THR A 378 -20.11 -11.58 -2.39
C THR A 378 -20.43 -10.83 -3.68
N PRO A 379 -19.40 -10.39 -4.45
CA PRO A 379 -19.59 -9.90 -5.80
C PRO A 379 -20.15 -11.01 -6.72
N VAL A 380 -21.17 -10.68 -7.52
CA VAL A 380 -21.88 -11.69 -8.35
C VAL A 380 -21.82 -11.40 -9.85
N ALA A 381 -21.43 -10.20 -10.26
CA ALA A 381 -21.31 -9.83 -11.68
C ALA A 381 -19.85 -9.93 -12.14
N ASN A 382 -19.32 -11.13 -12.25
CA ASN A 382 -17.95 -11.36 -12.71
C ASN A 382 -17.75 -10.77 -14.11
N GLY A 383 -16.79 -9.83 -14.23
CA GLY A 383 -16.47 -9.11 -15.48
C GLY A 383 -17.12 -7.73 -15.62
N HIS A 384 -18.06 -7.34 -14.76
CA HIS A 384 -18.54 -5.95 -14.76
C HIS A 384 -17.46 -5.00 -14.20
N PRO A 385 -17.23 -3.83 -14.81
CA PRO A 385 -16.17 -2.92 -14.34
C PRO A 385 -16.22 -2.59 -12.85
N ILE A 386 -17.41 -2.42 -12.27
CA ILE A 386 -17.57 -2.07 -10.85
C ILE A 386 -17.05 -3.18 -9.92
N THR A 387 -17.11 -4.45 -10.33
CA THR A 387 -16.67 -5.58 -9.49
C THR A 387 -15.18 -5.94 -9.66
N ARG A 388 -14.47 -5.25 -10.53
CA ARG A 388 -13.03 -5.46 -10.74
C ARG A 388 -12.25 -5.21 -9.46
N GLY A 389 -11.38 -6.14 -9.09
CA GLY A 389 -10.57 -6.06 -7.86
C GLY A 389 -11.34 -6.25 -6.55
N CYS A 390 -12.65 -6.62 -6.61
CA CYS A 390 -13.45 -6.84 -5.42
C CYS A 390 -13.54 -8.33 -5.11
N GLY A 391 -13.16 -8.71 -3.87
CA GLY A 391 -13.41 -10.02 -3.29
C GLY A 391 -14.66 -10.05 -2.40
N GLY A 392 -15.03 -11.23 -1.92
CA GLY A 392 -16.03 -11.35 -0.86
C GLY A 392 -15.47 -10.91 0.48
N TYR A 393 -16.31 -10.40 1.37
CA TYR A 393 -15.93 -9.96 2.72
C TYR A 393 -17.09 -10.12 3.70
N VAL A 394 -16.79 -10.04 4.99
CA VAL A 394 -17.78 -10.00 6.07
C VAL A 394 -17.79 -8.61 6.67
N ALA A 395 -18.96 -8.02 6.81
CA ALA A 395 -19.11 -6.73 7.46
C ALA A 395 -20.41 -6.65 8.27
N GLU A 396 -20.33 -6.00 9.42
CA GLU A 396 -21.49 -5.48 10.14
C GLU A 396 -21.88 -4.16 9.50
N ASP A 397 -23.12 -4.07 9.05
CA ASP A 397 -23.68 -2.85 8.46
C ASP A 397 -25.20 -2.80 8.65
N GLU A 398 -25.81 -1.66 8.46
CA GLU A 398 -27.24 -1.52 8.26
C GLU A 398 -27.55 -1.82 6.79
N TRP A 399 -27.56 -3.11 6.44
CA TRP A 399 -27.77 -3.57 5.09
C TRP A 399 -29.21 -3.36 4.64
N TYR A 400 -29.42 -2.54 3.60
CA TYR A 400 -30.73 -2.40 2.99
C TYR A 400 -30.93 -3.50 1.95
N PHE A 401 -31.94 -4.32 2.11
CA PHE A 401 -32.24 -5.44 1.22
C PHE A 401 -33.72 -5.52 0.89
N ASP A 402 -34.10 -6.44 -0.01
CA ASP A 402 -35.41 -6.45 -0.68
C ASP A 402 -35.67 -5.10 -1.39
N ILE A 403 -34.60 -4.55 -1.97
CA ILE A 403 -34.70 -3.36 -2.81
C ILE A 403 -35.54 -3.68 -4.06
N HIS A 404 -36.47 -2.81 -4.38
CA HIS A 404 -37.20 -2.91 -5.63
C HIS A 404 -36.28 -2.53 -6.79
N LEU A 405 -35.97 -3.48 -7.65
CA LEU A 405 -35.23 -3.27 -8.90
C LEU A 405 -36.24 -3.24 -10.06
N ARG A 406 -35.91 -2.52 -11.14
CA ARG A 406 -36.73 -2.50 -12.36
C ARG A 406 -36.95 -3.92 -12.87
N ASP A 407 -38.24 -4.29 -13.03
CA ASP A 407 -38.62 -5.62 -13.45
C ASP A 407 -38.17 -5.92 -14.87
N ASN A 408 -37.56 -7.11 -15.06
CA ASN A 408 -37.14 -7.63 -16.37
C ASN A 408 -36.31 -6.67 -17.22
N ASP A 409 -35.62 -5.68 -16.61
CA ASP A 409 -34.78 -4.75 -17.34
C ASP A 409 -33.32 -5.31 -17.40
N ALA A 410 -32.93 -5.75 -18.61
CA ALA A 410 -31.60 -6.31 -18.85
C ALA A 410 -30.47 -5.30 -18.62
N ASN A 411 -30.78 -4.01 -18.51
CA ASN A 411 -29.79 -2.95 -18.22
C ASN A 411 -29.52 -2.78 -16.71
N VAL A 412 -30.26 -3.50 -15.84
CA VAL A 412 -29.97 -3.57 -14.40
C VAL A 412 -29.08 -4.78 -14.13
N VAL A 413 -27.88 -4.53 -13.65
CA VAL A 413 -26.89 -5.55 -13.29
C VAL A 413 -26.73 -5.61 -11.78
N ARG A 414 -27.01 -6.77 -11.19
CA ARG A 414 -26.76 -7.04 -9.76
C ARG A 414 -25.27 -7.22 -9.55
N LEU A 415 -24.68 -6.47 -8.65
CA LEU A 415 -23.23 -6.43 -8.44
C LEU A 415 -22.78 -7.18 -7.19
N LEU A 416 -23.53 -7.03 -6.10
CA LEU A 416 -23.17 -7.54 -4.78
C LEU A 416 -24.38 -8.18 -4.14
N THR A 417 -24.20 -9.34 -3.53
CA THR A 417 -25.24 -9.99 -2.71
C THR A 417 -24.74 -10.31 -1.32
N GLY A 418 -25.65 -10.39 -0.36
CA GLY A 418 -25.38 -10.84 1.01
C GLY A 418 -26.40 -11.87 1.47
N LYS A 419 -25.97 -12.77 2.36
CA LYS A 419 -26.86 -13.76 3.00
C LYS A 419 -27.64 -13.09 4.14
N LEU A 420 -28.87 -12.67 3.86
CA LEU A 420 -29.75 -11.93 4.76
C LEU A 420 -31.20 -12.45 4.69
N PRO A 421 -31.99 -12.33 5.80
CA PRO A 421 -31.53 -12.05 7.16
C PRO A 421 -30.78 -13.25 7.78
N PRO A 422 -29.99 -13.09 8.86
CA PRO A 422 -29.18 -14.20 9.43
C PRO A 422 -29.97 -15.45 9.86
N ARG A 423 -31.23 -15.29 10.24
CA ARG A 423 -32.09 -16.41 10.67
C ARG A 423 -32.69 -17.24 9.53
N ASP A 424 -32.75 -16.65 8.34
CA ASP A 424 -33.23 -17.29 7.11
C ASP A 424 -32.47 -16.73 5.92
N PRO A 425 -31.19 -17.13 5.76
CA PRO A 425 -30.27 -16.46 4.86
C PRO A 425 -30.59 -16.75 3.40
N GLN A 426 -31.03 -15.72 2.70
CA GLN A 426 -31.23 -15.68 1.25
C GLN A 426 -30.21 -14.77 0.59
N ASP A 427 -29.94 -14.97 -0.70
CA ASP A 427 -29.11 -14.05 -1.47
C ASP A 427 -29.89 -12.76 -1.76
N LYS A 428 -29.60 -11.71 -1.00
CA LYS A 428 -30.22 -10.39 -1.14
C LYS A 428 -29.28 -9.46 -1.91
N VAL A 429 -29.82 -8.71 -2.87
CA VAL A 429 -29.05 -7.71 -3.63
C VAL A 429 -28.73 -6.52 -2.74
N LEU A 430 -27.45 -6.15 -2.69
CA LEU A 430 -26.92 -5.06 -1.88
C LEU A 430 -26.27 -3.95 -2.72
N SER A 431 -26.01 -4.22 -4.00
CA SER A 431 -25.51 -3.21 -4.93
C SER A 431 -25.89 -3.59 -6.36
N TRP A 432 -26.12 -2.58 -7.19
CA TRP A 432 -26.49 -2.76 -8.59
C TRP A 432 -26.02 -1.58 -9.45
N ALA A 433 -25.90 -1.83 -10.75
CA ALA A 433 -25.63 -0.83 -11.77
C ALA A 433 -26.80 -0.78 -12.76
N TYR A 434 -27.04 0.37 -13.32
CA TYR A 434 -28.05 0.58 -14.34
C TYR A 434 -27.52 1.45 -15.49
N THR A 435 -27.62 0.94 -16.70
CA THR A 435 -27.35 1.74 -17.89
C THR A 435 -28.68 2.22 -18.46
N ARG A 436 -28.94 3.51 -18.35
CA ARG A 436 -30.18 4.11 -18.83
C ARG A 436 -30.29 4.12 -20.36
N PRO A 437 -31.48 4.14 -20.93
CA PRO A 437 -31.67 4.21 -22.40
C PRO A 437 -31.05 5.45 -23.05
N ASP A 438 -30.85 6.55 -22.30
CA ASP A 438 -30.18 7.77 -22.74
C ASP A 438 -28.64 7.68 -22.70
N GLY A 439 -28.09 6.53 -22.32
CA GLY A 439 -26.66 6.29 -22.16
C GLY A 439 -26.08 6.74 -20.81
N GLY A 440 -26.85 7.37 -19.95
CA GLY A 440 -26.46 7.73 -18.60
C GLY A 440 -26.34 6.49 -17.70
N ARG A 441 -25.56 6.57 -16.64
CA ARG A 441 -25.27 5.46 -15.74
C ARG A 441 -25.78 5.72 -14.34
N GLY A 442 -26.38 4.70 -13.72
CA GLY A 442 -26.88 4.72 -12.36
C GLY A 442 -26.18 3.67 -11.51
N PHE A 443 -25.88 3.98 -10.24
CA PHE A 443 -25.25 3.07 -9.30
C PHE A 443 -25.94 3.17 -7.94
N GLY A 444 -26.32 2.02 -7.37
CA GLY A 444 -26.88 1.89 -6.02
C GLY A 444 -26.01 0.97 -5.16
N PHE A 445 -25.72 1.37 -3.94
CA PHE A 445 -24.96 0.60 -2.96
C PHE A 445 -25.57 0.80 -1.57
N THR A 446 -25.93 -0.29 -0.89
CA THR A 446 -26.76 -0.22 0.33
C THR A 446 -25.99 -0.26 1.64
N GLY A 447 -24.70 -0.62 1.62
CA GLY A 447 -23.82 -0.52 2.79
C GLY A 447 -23.32 0.90 3.01
N GLY A 448 -22.71 1.15 4.17
CA GLY A 448 -22.10 2.43 4.51
C GLY A 448 -22.73 3.16 5.68
N HIS A 449 -23.48 2.45 6.54
CA HIS A 449 -23.92 2.97 7.82
C HIS A 449 -22.74 3.31 8.73
N PHE A 450 -21.77 2.40 8.81
CA PHE A 450 -20.58 2.59 9.62
C PHE A 450 -19.38 3.07 8.81
N HIS A 451 -18.78 4.19 9.22
CA HIS A 451 -17.56 4.71 8.61
C HIS A 451 -16.40 3.71 8.65
N LYS A 452 -16.30 2.90 9.73
CA LYS A 452 -15.27 1.85 9.85
C LYS A 452 -15.20 0.89 8.64
N ASN A 453 -16.32 0.67 7.93
CA ASN A 453 -16.37 -0.25 6.79
C ASN A 453 -15.55 0.22 5.57
N TRP A 454 -15.21 1.48 5.50
CA TRP A 454 -14.28 2.00 4.49
C TRP A 454 -12.86 1.45 4.64
N SER A 455 -12.49 0.91 5.82
CA SER A 455 -11.23 0.19 6.01
C SER A 455 -11.20 -1.17 5.30
N ILE A 456 -12.35 -1.73 4.91
CA ILE A 456 -12.44 -2.99 4.17
C ILE A 456 -12.15 -2.73 2.69
N GLY A 457 -11.01 -3.24 2.20
CA GLY A 457 -10.54 -2.98 0.83
C GLY A 457 -11.58 -3.26 -0.25
N SER A 458 -12.25 -4.41 -0.22
CA SER A 458 -13.29 -4.78 -1.21
C SER A 458 -14.55 -3.91 -1.13
N PHE A 459 -14.96 -3.47 0.06
CA PHE A 459 -16.03 -2.49 0.24
C PHE A 459 -15.67 -1.18 -0.45
N ARG A 460 -14.51 -0.64 -0.09
CA ARG A 460 -13.98 0.62 -0.64
C ARG A 460 -13.83 0.55 -2.16
N THR A 461 -13.18 -0.49 -2.68
CA THR A 461 -12.98 -0.66 -4.13
C THR A 461 -14.30 -0.72 -4.88
N MET A 462 -15.31 -1.43 -4.36
CA MET A 462 -16.66 -1.49 -4.98
C MET A 462 -17.29 -0.11 -5.10
N VAL A 463 -17.27 0.68 -4.04
CA VAL A 463 -17.87 2.02 -4.02
C VAL A 463 -17.10 2.96 -4.97
N LEU A 464 -15.76 2.97 -4.91
CA LEU A 464 -14.93 3.83 -5.76
C LEU A 464 -15.05 3.45 -7.24
N ASN A 465 -15.05 2.16 -7.58
CA ASN A 465 -15.33 1.69 -8.94
C ASN A 465 -16.72 2.13 -9.42
N GLY A 466 -17.74 2.04 -8.54
CA GLY A 466 -19.10 2.49 -8.82
C GLY A 466 -19.15 3.98 -9.17
N ILE A 467 -18.47 4.81 -8.40
CA ILE A 467 -18.36 6.25 -8.64
C ILE A 467 -17.68 6.54 -9.99
N LEU A 468 -16.54 5.90 -10.27
CA LEU A 468 -15.83 6.07 -11.54
C LEU A 468 -16.68 5.64 -12.73
N TRP A 469 -17.27 4.45 -12.65
CA TRP A 469 -18.11 3.92 -13.71
C TRP A 469 -19.30 4.84 -13.99
N THR A 470 -19.94 5.35 -12.93
CA THR A 470 -21.08 6.27 -13.05
C THR A 470 -20.66 7.57 -13.74
N ALA A 471 -19.48 8.08 -13.49
CA ALA A 471 -18.93 9.28 -14.15
C ALA A 471 -18.44 9.02 -15.59
N GLY A 472 -18.53 7.78 -16.08
CA GLY A 472 -18.02 7.42 -17.40
C GLY A 472 -16.49 7.33 -17.46
N ILE A 473 -15.84 7.15 -16.31
CA ILE A 473 -14.41 6.88 -16.22
C ILE A 473 -14.19 5.38 -16.31
N GLU A 474 -13.17 4.96 -17.06
CA GLU A 474 -12.82 3.54 -17.16
C GLU A 474 -12.30 3.04 -15.80
N VAL A 475 -12.89 1.95 -15.33
CA VAL A 475 -12.40 1.25 -14.15
C VAL A 475 -11.27 0.32 -14.57
N PRO A 476 -10.07 0.41 -13.96
CA PRO A 476 -8.95 -0.48 -14.29
C PRO A 476 -9.30 -1.97 -14.14
N GLU A 477 -8.59 -2.85 -14.83
CA GLU A 477 -8.87 -4.30 -14.86
C GLU A 477 -8.81 -4.93 -13.46
N GLY A 478 -7.89 -4.46 -12.59
CA GLY A 478 -7.77 -4.86 -11.18
C GLY A 478 -8.59 -4.02 -10.20
N GLY A 479 -9.49 -3.14 -10.68
CA GLY A 479 -10.16 -2.12 -9.86
C GLY A 479 -9.31 -0.88 -9.62
N VAL A 480 -9.88 0.14 -8.96
CA VAL A 480 -9.14 1.35 -8.60
C VAL A 480 -8.13 1.06 -7.49
N ALA A 481 -6.88 1.42 -7.71
CA ALA A 481 -5.81 1.29 -6.72
C ALA A 481 -5.84 2.49 -5.75
N SER A 482 -6.73 2.41 -4.78
CA SER A 482 -6.97 3.48 -3.80
C SER A 482 -6.06 3.39 -2.57
N MET A 483 -5.22 2.37 -2.47
CA MET A 483 -4.38 2.14 -1.31
C MET A 483 -3.00 2.77 -1.49
N HIS A 484 -2.61 3.65 -0.58
CA HIS A 484 -1.23 4.08 -0.44
C HIS A 484 -0.43 3.02 0.32
N PRO A 485 0.87 2.85 0.02
CA PRO A 485 1.71 2.01 0.85
C PRO A 485 1.66 2.48 2.31
N TRP A 486 1.45 1.54 3.21
CA TRP A 486 1.41 1.80 4.64
C TRP A 486 2.36 0.84 5.36
N ARG A 487 2.68 1.10 6.63
CA ARG A 487 3.68 0.33 7.35
C ARG A 487 3.17 -0.22 8.66
N PHE A 488 3.65 -1.39 8.99
CA PHE A 488 3.66 -1.87 10.37
C PHE A 488 5.10 -2.27 10.77
N VAL A 489 5.33 -2.30 12.07
CA VAL A 489 6.61 -2.77 12.62
C VAL A 489 6.33 -4.00 13.47
N SER A 490 7.23 -4.97 13.50
CA SER A 490 7.20 -6.10 14.42
C SER A 490 8.43 -6.09 15.31
N ILE A 491 8.22 -6.26 16.63
CA ILE A 491 9.29 -6.35 17.61
C ILE A 491 8.83 -7.19 18.83
N PRO A 492 9.20 -8.45 18.96
CA PRO A 492 9.00 -9.30 20.15
C PRO A 492 10.15 -9.15 21.18
N ASP A 493 10.05 -9.87 22.26
CA ASP A 493 11.13 -10.20 23.23
C ASP A 493 11.70 -8.99 23.99
N PHE A 494 10.85 -8.08 24.45
CA PHE A 494 11.29 -6.99 25.31
C PHE A 494 11.72 -7.47 26.69
N VAL A 495 11.00 -8.43 27.24
CA VAL A 495 11.20 -9.06 28.56
C VAL A 495 11.51 -8.01 29.64
N ASN A 496 10.57 -7.09 29.85
CA ASN A 496 10.71 -6.02 30.83
C ASN A 496 10.82 -6.61 32.23
N ALA A 497 11.99 -6.49 32.85
CA ALA A 497 12.29 -6.95 34.20
C ALA A 497 12.69 -5.79 35.14
N ASP A 498 12.70 -4.57 34.63
CA ASP A 498 13.27 -3.39 35.28
C ASP A 498 12.65 -3.03 36.63
N LEU A 499 11.35 -3.30 36.82
CA LEU A 499 10.67 -3.04 38.10
C LEU A 499 11.10 -3.97 39.24
N ALA A 500 11.40 -5.23 38.90
CA ALA A 500 11.91 -6.20 39.87
C ALA A 500 13.44 -6.17 39.98
N TYR A 501 14.10 -5.88 38.87
CA TYR A 501 15.57 -5.87 38.73
C TYR A 501 16.01 -4.65 37.92
N PRO A 502 16.00 -3.43 38.50
CA PRO A 502 16.31 -2.21 37.79
C PRO A 502 17.68 -2.28 37.10
N GLN A 503 17.70 -2.01 35.79
CA GLN A 503 18.90 -2.01 34.99
C GLN A 503 19.19 -0.59 34.49
N PRO A 504 20.29 0.05 34.97
CA PRO A 504 20.61 1.40 34.54
C PRO A 504 20.75 1.50 33.02
N GLY A 505 20.08 2.49 32.40
CA GLY A 505 20.12 2.75 30.97
C GLY A 505 19.16 1.91 30.13
N TRP A 506 18.42 0.95 30.70
CA TRP A 506 17.46 0.14 29.95
C TRP A 506 16.30 0.98 29.40
N GLU A 507 15.74 1.86 30.21
CA GLU A 507 14.66 2.78 29.79
C GLU A 507 15.12 3.75 28.69
N ASP A 508 16.35 4.28 28.78
CA ASP A 508 16.92 5.15 27.76
C ASP A 508 17.14 4.39 26.43
N ALA A 509 17.60 3.14 26.51
CA ALA A 509 17.76 2.29 25.34
C ALA A 509 16.42 1.95 24.69
N LEU A 510 15.39 1.61 25.51
CA LEU A 510 14.03 1.36 25.04
C LEU A 510 13.41 2.61 24.41
N ASP A 511 13.55 3.77 25.03
CA ASP A 511 13.06 5.04 24.49
C ASP A 511 13.66 5.33 23.11
N HIS A 512 14.97 5.09 22.96
CA HIS A 512 15.64 5.22 21.65
C HIS A 512 15.06 4.26 20.61
N VAL A 513 14.81 3.00 20.97
CA VAL A 513 14.18 2.00 20.09
C VAL A 513 12.77 2.44 19.68
N LEU A 514 11.94 2.88 20.64
CA LEU A 514 10.57 3.29 20.34
C LEU A 514 10.52 4.58 19.50
N LYS A 515 11.44 5.51 19.69
CA LYS A 515 11.61 6.70 18.83
C LYS A 515 12.00 6.30 17.41
N ALA A 516 12.91 5.35 17.24
CA ALA A 516 13.30 4.84 15.92
C ALA A 516 12.12 4.13 15.23
N ILE A 517 11.35 3.32 15.95
CA ILE A 517 10.12 2.71 15.44
C ILE A 517 9.11 3.79 15.03
N LYS A 518 8.93 4.83 15.85
CA LYS A 518 8.02 5.93 15.50
C LYS A 518 8.44 6.67 14.23
N ALA A 519 9.74 6.82 14.01
CA ALA A 519 10.29 7.46 12.81
C ALA A 519 10.01 6.65 11.52
N GLU A 520 9.76 5.34 11.61
CA GLU A 520 9.29 4.53 10.48
C GLU A 520 7.84 4.88 10.06
N ASN A 521 7.14 5.66 10.86
CA ASN A 521 5.74 6.05 10.68
C ASN A 521 4.79 4.85 10.48
N PRO A 522 4.77 3.87 11.42
CA PRO A 522 3.89 2.72 11.30
C PRO A 522 2.46 3.06 11.73
N GLU A 523 1.47 2.42 11.10
CA GLU A 523 0.08 2.44 11.56
C GLU A 523 -0.08 1.75 12.92
N PHE A 524 0.71 0.71 13.16
CA PHE A 524 0.78 -0.01 14.43
C PHE A 524 2.06 -0.86 14.54
N VAL A 525 2.29 -1.32 15.77
CA VAL A 525 3.37 -2.25 16.10
C VAL A 525 2.79 -3.61 16.46
N LEU A 526 3.30 -4.68 15.91
CA LEU A 526 3.02 -6.07 16.29
C LEU A 526 4.06 -6.54 17.31
N ILE A 527 3.60 -7.15 18.38
CA ILE A 527 4.47 -7.69 19.44
C ILE A 527 4.14 -9.17 19.60
N PRO A 528 4.88 -10.06 18.92
CA PRO A 528 4.71 -11.51 19.03
C PRO A 528 5.18 -12.09 20.38
N GLY A 529 4.71 -11.53 21.51
CA GLY A 529 4.99 -12.03 22.84
C GLY A 529 6.22 -11.43 23.54
N ASP A 530 6.37 -11.81 24.79
CA ASP A 530 7.46 -11.48 25.69
C ASP A 530 7.68 -9.98 25.96
N LEU A 531 6.58 -9.31 26.33
CA LEU A 531 6.61 -7.94 26.81
C LEU A 531 7.25 -7.83 28.19
N VAL A 532 6.94 -8.79 29.05
CA VAL A 532 7.30 -8.74 30.48
C VAL A 532 8.01 -10.04 30.90
N MET A 533 8.70 -9.97 32.02
CA MET A 533 9.38 -11.11 32.62
C MET A 533 8.43 -12.21 33.14
N GLY A 534 7.29 -11.85 33.67
CA GLY A 534 6.18 -12.71 34.06
C GLY A 534 6.44 -13.82 35.11
N HIS A 535 7.60 -13.87 35.75
CA HIS A 535 7.92 -14.87 36.78
C HIS A 535 7.23 -14.58 38.10
N TRP A 536 5.89 -14.56 38.10
CA TRP A 536 5.06 -14.27 39.24
C TRP A 536 4.47 -15.57 39.79
N PRO A 537 4.78 -15.92 41.05
CA PRO A 537 4.59 -17.27 41.55
C PRO A 537 3.14 -17.64 41.95
N ASP A 538 2.28 -16.67 42.15
CA ASP A 538 0.93 -16.88 42.64
C ASP A 538 -0.06 -15.84 42.12
N LYS A 539 -1.35 -16.07 42.39
CA LYS A 539 -2.43 -15.22 41.87
C LYS A 539 -2.31 -13.76 42.29
N ASP A 540 -1.99 -13.50 43.54
CA ASP A 540 -1.95 -12.14 44.08
C ASP A 540 -0.79 -11.37 43.51
N THR A 541 0.32 -12.02 43.34
CA THR A 541 1.52 -11.48 42.69
C THR A 541 1.27 -11.20 41.20
N ILE A 542 0.56 -12.13 40.51
CA ILE A 542 0.19 -11.94 39.09
C ILE A 542 -0.72 -10.72 38.93
N GLU A 543 -1.78 -10.59 39.78
CA GLU A 543 -2.71 -9.50 39.68
C GLU A 543 -2.03 -8.15 39.98
N LYS A 544 -1.17 -8.10 41.01
CA LYS A 544 -0.41 -6.90 41.38
C LYS A 544 0.58 -6.45 40.30
N PHE A 545 1.40 -7.36 39.80
CA PHE A 545 2.45 -6.96 38.88
C PHE A 545 1.95 -6.79 37.45
N ALA A 546 0.92 -7.51 37.03
CA ALA A 546 0.28 -7.27 35.74
C ALA A 546 -0.23 -5.84 35.62
N ASP A 547 -0.87 -5.29 36.65
CA ASP A 547 -1.32 -3.91 36.69
C ASP A 547 -0.15 -2.93 36.45
N VAL A 548 0.96 -3.15 37.16
CA VAL A 548 2.13 -2.26 37.08
C VAL A 548 2.85 -2.38 35.71
N TYR A 549 3.17 -3.59 35.29
CA TYR A 549 3.99 -3.81 34.09
C TYR A 549 3.22 -3.54 32.80
N TYR A 550 2.01 -4.07 32.66
CA TYR A 550 1.20 -3.83 31.48
C TYR A 550 0.71 -2.38 31.41
N GLY A 551 0.40 -1.78 32.57
CA GLY A 551 0.07 -0.35 32.65
C GLY A 551 1.24 0.52 32.17
N ALA A 552 2.47 0.20 32.57
CA ALA A 552 3.67 0.88 32.09
C ALA A 552 3.86 0.72 30.57
N TRP A 553 3.65 -0.47 30.01
CA TRP A 553 3.72 -0.70 28.57
C TRP A 553 2.68 0.11 27.80
N VAL A 554 1.43 0.10 28.22
CA VAL A 554 0.37 0.89 27.58
C VAL A 554 0.72 2.38 27.61
N GLN A 555 1.28 2.87 28.74
CA GLN A 555 1.67 4.26 28.86
C GLN A 555 2.86 4.59 27.95
N ARG A 556 3.91 3.76 27.91
CA ARG A 556 5.06 3.95 27.01
C ARG A 556 4.64 4.04 25.55
N MET A 557 3.81 3.11 25.08
CA MET A 557 3.31 3.12 23.70
C MET A 557 2.50 4.38 23.42
N LYS A 558 1.68 4.80 24.36
CA LYS A 558 0.89 6.05 24.26
C LYS A 558 1.78 7.28 24.19
N ASP A 559 2.81 7.38 25.06
CA ASP A 559 3.73 8.51 25.11
C ASP A 559 4.53 8.68 23.79
N HIS A 560 4.80 7.57 23.09
CA HIS A 560 5.42 7.58 21.77
C HIS A 560 4.41 7.70 20.63
N GLY A 561 3.10 7.76 20.91
CA GLY A 561 2.05 7.79 19.90
C GLY A 561 2.03 6.54 19.01
N LEU A 562 2.33 5.37 19.59
CA LEU A 562 2.37 4.08 18.91
C LEU A 562 1.16 3.24 19.30
N LYS A 563 0.33 2.89 18.32
CA LYS A 563 -0.69 1.85 18.47
C LYS A 563 0.01 0.49 18.41
N PHE A 564 -0.44 -0.49 19.18
CA PHE A 564 0.16 -1.82 19.17
C PHE A 564 -0.86 -2.94 19.31
N TYR A 565 -0.45 -4.14 18.86
CA TYR A 565 -1.15 -5.39 19.05
C TYR A 565 -0.16 -6.43 19.53
N ALA A 566 -0.44 -7.09 20.65
CA ALA A 566 0.43 -8.08 21.27
C ALA A 566 -0.29 -9.43 21.44
N THR A 567 0.44 -10.53 21.29
CA THR A 567 0.01 -11.84 21.77
C THR A 567 0.86 -12.27 22.96
N VAL A 568 0.51 -13.37 23.61
CA VAL A 568 1.29 -13.88 24.75
C VAL A 568 2.54 -14.61 24.30
N GLY A 569 3.66 -14.34 24.96
CA GLY A 569 4.83 -15.20 24.99
C GLY A 569 4.80 -16.17 26.17
N ASP A 570 5.85 -16.97 26.32
CA ASP A 570 5.95 -17.89 27.46
C ASP A 570 6.06 -17.14 28.79
N HIS A 571 6.68 -15.98 28.77
CA HIS A 571 6.81 -15.11 29.92
C HIS A 571 5.46 -14.53 30.39
N GLU A 572 4.54 -14.20 29.48
CA GLU A 572 3.18 -13.75 29.84
C GLU A 572 2.31 -14.82 30.47
N ILE A 573 2.75 -16.07 30.45
CA ILE A 573 2.09 -17.17 31.16
C ILE A 573 3.00 -17.82 32.22
N GLY A 574 3.96 -17.03 32.69
CA GLY A 574 4.81 -17.36 33.85
C GLY A 574 6.18 -17.94 33.51
N GLY A 575 6.56 -18.07 32.24
CA GLY A 575 7.83 -18.60 31.75
C GLY A 575 7.96 -20.14 31.89
N ALA A 576 8.59 -20.74 30.91
CA ALA A 576 8.91 -22.17 30.97
C ALA A 576 9.96 -22.52 32.08
N PRO A 577 9.95 -23.72 32.65
CA PRO A 577 8.99 -24.80 32.49
C PRO A 577 7.70 -24.60 33.33
N TRP A 578 6.62 -25.31 32.95
CA TRP A 578 5.32 -25.26 33.65
C TRP A 578 5.01 -26.56 34.37
N PRO A 579 5.51 -26.76 35.59
CA PRO A 579 4.99 -27.84 36.44
C PRO A 579 3.50 -27.64 36.72
N GLU A 580 2.77 -28.69 37.09
CA GLU A 580 1.30 -28.68 37.20
C GLU A 580 0.74 -27.48 37.98
N GLU A 581 1.36 -27.11 39.10
CA GLU A 581 0.91 -26.00 39.94
C GLU A 581 1.03 -24.64 39.22
N LYS A 582 2.10 -24.43 38.45
CA LYS A 582 2.29 -23.22 37.67
C LYS A 582 1.36 -23.18 36.45
N ALA A 583 1.16 -24.31 35.78
CA ALA A 583 0.23 -24.41 34.67
C ALA A 583 -1.21 -24.08 35.04
N LYS A 584 -1.64 -24.30 36.30
CA LYS A 584 -2.94 -23.88 36.83
C LYS A 584 -3.13 -22.37 36.82
N LEU A 585 -2.06 -21.58 36.84
CA LEU A 585 -2.10 -20.12 36.87
C LEU A 585 -2.24 -19.50 35.47
N ALA A 586 -2.04 -20.24 34.38
CA ALA A 586 -2.05 -19.73 33.01
C ALA A 586 -3.31 -18.92 32.67
N ASN A 587 -4.48 -19.38 33.10
CA ASN A 587 -5.73 -18.63 32.88
C ASN A 587 -5.79 -17.32 33.70
N THR A 588 -5.08 -17.22 34.81
CA THR A 588 -4.97 -15.99 35.59
C THR A 588 -4.09 -15.00 34.84
N PHE A 589 -2.95 -15.43 34.31
CA PHE A 589 -2.09 -14.64 33.46
C PHE A 589 -2.85 -14.10 32.25
N ARG A 590 -3.53 -14.96 31.46
CA ARG A 590 -4.32 -14.53 30.29
C ARG A 590 -5.39 -13.48 30.64
N ARG A 591 -6.10 -13.67 31.75
CA ARG A 591 -7.10 -12.67 32.20
C ARG A 591 -6.47 -11.31 32.48
N GLN A 592 -5.29 -11.30 33.10
CA GLN A 592 -4.61 -10.03 33.39
C GLN A 592 -4.06 -9.39 32.11
N PHE A 593 -3.47 -10.17 31.20
CA PHE A 593 -3.07 -9.69 29.89
C PHE A 593 -4.25 -9.02 29.14
N THR A 594 -5.36 -9.73 29.02
CA THR A 594 -6.58 -9.24 28.36
C THR A 594 -7.14 -7.98 29.03
N LYS A 595 -7.16 -7.94 30.37
CA LYS A 595 -7.69 -6.81 31.14
C LYS A 595 -6.90 -5.53 30.89
N HIS A 596 -5.58 -5.60 30.82
CA HIS A 596 -4.72 -4.42 30.81
C HIS A 596 -4.30 -3.94 29.42
N LEU A 597 -4.13 -4.84 28.44
CA LEU A 597 -3.58 -4.45 27.13
C LEU A 597 -4.64 -4.06 26.10
N GLY A 598 -5.92 -4.37 26.32
CA GLY A 598 -7.00 -3.90 25.45
C GLY A 598 -7.01 -4.48 24.03
N MET A 599 -6.52 -5.72 23.85
CA MET A 599 -6.53 -6.40 22.57
C MET A 599 -7.95 -6.76 22.10
N PRO A 600 -8.18 -6.98 20.79
CA PRO A 600 -9.49 -7.39 20.27
C PRO A 600 -10.02 -8.66 20.99
N LEU A 601 -11.33 -8.69 21.28
CA LEU A 601 -11.97 -9.77 22.05
C LEU A 601 -12.73 -10.76 21.15
N ASN A 602 -12.33 -10.91 19.89
CA ASN A 602 -12.99 -11.75 18.89
C ASN A 602 -12.35 -13.14 18.71
N GLY A 603 -11.44 -13.52 19.59
CA GLY A 603 -10.84 -14.85 19.66
C GLY A 603 -11.73 -15.90 20.34
N PRO A 604 -11.26 -17.15 20.42
CA PRO A 604 -11.96 -18.24 21.11
C PRO A 604 -12.24 -17.88 22.57
N LEU A 605 -13.34 -18.39 23.14
CA LEU A 605 -13.83 -17.98 24.45
C LEU A 605 -12.76 -18.00 25.56
N ARG A 606 -11.91 -19.02 25.56
CA ARG A 606 -10.83 -19.19 26.57
C ARG A 606 -9.58 -18.37 26.30
N MET A 607 -9.43 -17.82 25.10
CA MET A 607 -8.25 -17.09 24.63
C MET A 607 -8.60 -15.69 24.10
N ARG A 608 -9.78 -15.14 24.50
CA ARG A 608 -10.15 -13.79 24.12
C ARG A 608 -9.13 -12.79 24.60
N GLY A 609 -8.61 -11.98 23.66
CA GLY A 609 -7.60 -10.95 23.94
C GLY A 609 -6.15 -11.47 23.98
N THR A 610 -5.91 -12.79 23.96
CA THR A 610 -4.58 -13.39 23.71
C THR A 610 -4.50 -13.99 22.31
N ALA A 611 -5.64 -14.49 21.79
CA ALA A 611 -5.85 -14.79 20.38
C ALA A 611 -6.94 -13.85 19.83
N PHE A 612 -6.71 -13.26 18.66
CA PHE A 612 -7.63 -12.31 18.02
C PHE A 612 -7.27 -12.11 16.55
N TRP A 613 -8.13 -11.40 15.82
CA TRP A 613 -7.85 -10.97 14.45
C TRP A 613 -8.38 -9.56 14.19
N PHE A 614 -7.84 -8.94 13.15
CA PHE A 614 -8.34 -7.68 12.61
C PHE A 614 -7.91 -7.56 11.14
N ILE A 615 -8.60 -6.70 10.40
CA ILE A 615 -8.19 -6.30 9.07
C ILE A 615 -7.72 -4.85 9.13
N HIS A 616 -6.61 -4.59 8.45
CA HIS A 616 -6.17 -3.24 8.15
C HIS A 616 -5.90 -3.16 6.66
N GLU A 617 -6.62 -2.27 5.98
CA GLU A 617 -6.58 -2.13 4.54
C GLU A 617 -6.84 -3.48 3.82
N ASN A 618 -5.90 -3.97 3.04
CA ASN A 618 -5.98 -5.22 2.29
C ASN A 618 -5.38 -6.42 3.03
N THR A 619 -5.05 -6.29 4.30
CA THR A 619 -4.30 -7.30 5.05
C THR A 619 -5.09 -7.79 6.26
N LEU A 620 -5.24 -9.11 6.36
CA LEU A 620 -5.74 -9.81 7.55
C LEU A 620 -4.57 -10.10 8.48
N PHE A 621 -4.72 -9.71 9.74
CA PHE A 621 -3.82 -10.06 10.83
C PHE A 621 -4.53 -11.01 11.80
N ALA A 622 -3.88 -12.12 12.15
CA ALA A 622 -4.34 -13.01 13.17
C ALA A 622 -3.23 -13.27 14.20
N ALA A 623 -3.56 -13.14 15.46
CA ALA A 623 -2.70 -13.49 16.58
C ALA A 623 -3.18 -14.80 17.19
N VAL A 624 -2.28 -15.73 17.44
CA VAL A 624 -2.55 -17.01 18.09
C VAL A 624 -1.83 -17.12 19.42
N ASP A 625 -2.52 -17.64 20.44
CA ASP A 625 -1.95 -18.00 21.73
C ASP A 625 -1.42 -19.42 21.61
N VAL A 626 -0.11 -19.56 21.37
CA VAL A 626 0.50 -20.85 21.08
C VAL A 626 0.65 -21.76 22.31
N PHE A 627 0.26 -21.29 23.50
CA PHE A 627 0.48 -22.02 24.76
C PHE A 627 -0.79 -22.70 25.27
N GLU A 628 -1.03 -23.93 24.82
CA GLU A 628 -2.21 -24.70 25.22
C GLU A 628 -1.90 -25.70 26.35
N LYS A 629 -2.95 -26.15 27.04
CA LYS A 629 -2.81 -27.20 28.01
C LYS A 629 -2.48 -28.53 27.33
N GLY A 630 -1.38 -29.12 27.69
CA GLY A 630 -0.99 -30.44 27.20
C GLY A 630 -1.95 -31.55 27.62
N THR A 631 -2.10 -32.56 26.77
CA THR A 631 -2.95 -33.74 27.02
C THR A 631 -2.14 -34.90 27.62
N GLY A 632 -0.84 -34.70 27.81
CA GLY A 632 0.05 -35.75 28.37
C GLY A 632 -0.19 -36.02 29.87
N PRO A 633 0.35 -37.09 30.40
CA PRO A 633 0.17 -37.48 31.79
C PRO A 633 0.65 -36.44 32.82
N GLN A 634 1.51 -35.52 32.40
CA GLN A 634 2.07 -34.48 33.27
C GLN A 634 1.32 -33.14 33.18
N GLY A 635 0.32 -33.01 32.31
CA GLY A 635 -0.66 -31.94 32.29
C GLY A 635 -0.10 -30.49 32.16
N GLY A 636 1.11 -30.34 31.69
CA GLY A 636 1.78 -29.03 31.52
C GLY A 636 1.21 -28.20 30.39
N ILE A 637 1.87 -27.08 30.13
CA ILE A 637 1.62 -26.25 28.95
C ILE A 637 2.53 -26.71 27.80
N VAL A 638 1.97 -26.78 26.60
CA VAL A 638 2.68 -27.18 25.38
C VAL A 638 2.48 -26.13 24.31
N PRO A 639 3.56 -25.71 23.62
CA PRO A 639 3.43 -24.85 22.46
C PRO A 639 2.73 -25.58 21.31
N GLN A 640 1.42 -25.29 21.13
CA GLN A 640 0.58 -25.86 20.07
C GLN A 640 -0.66 -24.98 19.82
N VAL A 641 -1.30 -25.16 18.67
CA VAL A 641 -2.60 -24.59 18.33
C VAL A 641 -3.48 -25.70 17.80
N THR A 642 -4.54 -26.03 18.54
CA THR A 642 -5.42 -27.17 18.25
C THR A 642 -6.89 -26.85 18.59
N GLY A 643 -7.80 -27.81 18.34
CA GLY A 643 -9.22 -27.73 18.78
C GLY A 643 -9.91 -26.41 18.49
N GLU A 644 -10.57 -25.83 19.50
CA GLU A 644 -11.39 -24.61 19.37
C GLU A 644 -10.60 -23.42 18.75
N GLN A 645 -9.34 -23.26 19.09
CA GLN A 645 -8.53 -22.16 18.54
C GLN A 645 -8.20 -22.38 17.06
N LEU A 646 -7.87 -23.59 16.66
CA LEU A 646 -7.61 -23.92 15.26
C LEU A 646 -8.87 -23.75 14.41
N GLU A 647 -10.00 -24.30 14.86
CA GLU A 647 -11.30 -24.17 14.18
C GLU A 647 -11.71 -22.70 14.02
N TRP A 648 -11.49 -21.89 15.06
CA TRP A 648 -11.70 -20.44 14.99
C TRP A 648 -10.81 -19.79 13.94
N LEU A 649 -9.51 -20.10 13.91
CA LEU A 649 -8.56 -19.51 12.96
C LEU A 649 -8.91 -19.88 11.51
N GLU A 650 -9.28 -21.12 11.24
CA GLU A 650 -9.75 -21.58 9.93
C GLU A 650 -11.04 -20.88 9.51
N GLY A 651 -11.95 -20.66 10.46
CA GLY A 651 -13.15 -19.84 10.25
C GLY A 651 -12.81 -18.40 9.86
N VAL A 652 -11.84 -17.78 10.55
CA VAL A 652 -11.37 -16.42 10.21
C VAL A 652 -10.86 -16.35 8.78
N PHE A 653 -10.06 -17.32 8.33
CA PHE A 653 -9.57 -17.36 6.95
C PHE A 653 -10.70 -17.60 5.94
N ALA A 654 -11.62 -18.51 6.24
CA ALA A 654 -12.76 -18.82 5.36
C ALA A 654 -13.75 -17.66 5.22
N ASP A 655 -13.86 -16.83 6.24
CA ASP A 655 -14.75 -15.66 6.23
C ASP A 655 -14.15 -14.43 5.54
N ASN A 656 -12.83 -14.42 5.32
CA ASN A 656 -12.12 -13.29 4.72
C ASN A 656 -11.35 -13.69 3.44
N PRO A 657 -11.98 -14.31 2.43
CA PRO A 657 -11.28 -14.80 1.23
C PRO A 657 -10.80 -13.69 0.30
N GLY A 658 -11.29 -12.46 0.49
CA GLY A 658 -11.01 -11.31 -0.38
C GLY A 658 -9.83 -10.45 0.05
N VAL A 659 -9.13 -10.80 1.14
CA VAL A 659 -7.94 -10.05 1.55
C VAL A 659 -6.75 -10.45 0.68
N GLU A 660 -5.94 -9.45 0.32
CA GLU A 660 -4.76 -9.67 -0.51
C GLU A 660 -3.62 -10.34 0.27
N HIS A 661 -3.42 -9.91 1.52
CA HIS A 661 -2.34 -10.40 2.36
C HIS A 661 -2.88 -11.01 3.66
N VAL A 662 -2.20 -12.04 4.14
CA VAL A 662 -2.48 -12.66 5.44
C VAL A 662 -1.19 -12.77 6.24
N VAL A 663 -1.20 -12.17 7.42
CA VAL A 663 -0.10 -12.17 8.38
C VAL A 663 -0.58 -12.83 9.67
N VAL A 664 0.12 -13.85 10.12
CA VAL A 664 -0.16 -14.52 11.40
C VAL A 664 1.02 -14.28 12.34
N MET A 665 0.73 -14.00 13.60
CA MET A 665 1.74 -13.91 14.65
C MET A 665 1.44 -14.87 15.79
N GLY A 666 2.49 -15.51 16.30
CA GLY A 666 2.51 -16.28 17.53
C GLY A 666 3.91 -16.17 18.13
N HIS A 667 4.13 -16.60 19.36
CA HIS A 667 5.42 -16.35 19.98
C HIS A 667 6.53 -17.31 19.52
N THR A 668 6.22 -18.63 19.47
CA THR A 668 7.25 -19.64 19.18
C THR A 668 7.41 -19.90 17.69
N PRO A 669 8.63 -20.21 17.21
CA PRO A 669 8.82 -20.71 15.85
C PRO A 669 8.15 -22.08 15.65
N ILE A 670 7.65 -22.31 14.45
CA ILE A 670 7.02 -23.55 14.02
C ILE A 670 8.06 -24.43 13.32
N LEU A 671 8.78 -23.85 12.38
CA LEU A 671 9.80 -24.55 11.59
C LEU A 671 11.16 -24.42 12.22
N GLY A 672 11.91 -25.49 12.25
CA GLY A 672 13.33 -25.54 12.66
C GLY A 672 14.21 -26.16 11.58
N PRO A 673 15.54 -26.08 11.71
CA PRO A 673 16.25 -25.40 12.79
C PRO A 673 16.24 -23.89 12.67
N VAL A 674 16.21 -23.17 13.80
CA VAL A 674 16.31 -21.73 13.87
C VAL A 674 17.64 -21.30 14.50
N GLU A 675 18.11 -20.11 14.19
CA GLU A 675 19.20 -19.48 14.94
C GLU A 675 18.66 -19.00 16.29
N SER A 676 19.43 -19.15 17.34
CA SER A 676 19.02 -18.75 18.68
C SER A 676 20.20 -18.21 19.49
N GLU A 677 19.97 -17.12 20.19
CA GLU A 677 20.88 -16.61 21.24
C GLU A 677 20.47 -17.08 22.64
N CYS A 678 19.34 -17.78 22.76
CA CYS A 678 18.89 -18.41 23.98
C CYS A 678 19.65 -19.73 24.22
N SER A 679 19.88 -20.06 25.48
CA SER A 679 20.44 -21.39 25.85
C SER A 679 19.46 -22.51 25.57
N THR A 680 18.16 -22.23 25.65
CA THR A 680 17.04 -23.12 25.28
C THR A 680 15.94 -22.27 24.68
N TYR A 681 15.25 -22.75 23.67
CA TYR A 681 14.08 -22.08 23.12
C TYR A 681 12.93 -23.07 22.94
N LEU A 682 11.72 -22.54 23.00
CA LEU A 682 10.51 -23.31 22.73
C LEU A 682 10.24 -23.34 21.23
N SER A 683 9.66 -24.39 20.75
CA SER A 683 9.17 -24.54 19.39
C SER A 683 7.79 -25.17 19.36
N LEU A 684 7.00 -24.89 18.34
CA LEU A 684 5.66 -25.44 18.22
C LEU A 684 5.73 -26.97 18.05
N ALA A 685 4.93 -27.69 18.82
CA ALA A 685 4.84 -29.13 18.74
C ALA A 685 4.41 -29.60 17.35
N GLY A 686 5.12 -30.59 16.81
CA GLY A 686 4.85 -31.13 15.48
C GLY A 686 5.50 -30.38 14.33
N GLY A 687 6.06 -29.18 14.55
CA GLY A 687 6.75 -28.43 13.51
C GLY A 687 5.94 -28.30 12.22
N ARG A 688 6.51 -28.70 11.08
CA ARG A 688 5.84 -28.67 9.77
C ARG A 688 4.57 -29.52 9.69
N ASP A 689 4.49 -30.60 10.49
CA ASP A 689 3.31 -31.48 10.56
C ASP A 689 2.26 -30.97 11.56
N SER A 690 2.50 -29.86 12.25
CA SER A 690 1.56 -29.30 13.21
C SER A 690 0.26 -28.85 12.52
N PRO A 691 -0.91 -28.98 13.20
CA PRO A 691 -2.18 -28.50 12.66
C PRO A 691 -2.13 -27.03 12.28
N LEU A 692 -1.46 -26.19 13.06
CA LEU A 692 -1.29 -24.76 12.73
C LEU A 692 -0.58 -24.59 11.39
N TRP A 693 0.60 -25.24 11.19
CA TRP A 693 1.33 -25.08 9.94
C TRP A 693 0.51 -25.55 8.73
N GLN A 694 -0.20 -26.67 8.85
CA GLN A 694 -1.05 -27.18 7.78
C GLN A 694 -2.21 -26.21 7.46
N SER A 695 -2.76 -25.55 8.45
CA SER A 695 -3.77 -24.51 8.27
C SER A 695 -3.18 -23.28 7.56
N LEU A 696 -2.01 -22.77 8.00
CA LEU A 696 -1.34 -21.64 7.33
C LEU A 696 -1.08 -21.91 5.85
N LYS A 697 -0.57 -23.11 5.54
CA LYS A 697 -0.34 -23.58 4.17
C LYS A 697 -1.63 -23.64 3.36
N THR A 698 -2.67 -24.26 3.90
CA THR A 698 -3.95 -24.48 3.20
C THR A 698 -4.62 -23.16 2.82
N HIS A 699 -4.52 -22.15 3.68
CA HIS A 699 -5.15 -20.86 3.49
C HIS A 699 -4.22 -19.82 2.85
N GLY A 700 -3.02 -20.22 2.42
CA GLY A 700 -2.09 -19.35 1.68
C GLY A 700 -1.58 -18.16 2.51
N VAL A 701 -1.32 -18.38 3.80
CA VAL A 701 -0.70 -17.37 4.66
C VAL A 701 0.68 -17.04 4.14
N GLY A 702 0.97 -15.77 3.89
CA GLY A 702 2.26 -15.34 3.34
C GLY A 702 3.35 -15.20 4.38
N LEU A 703 2.98 -14.84 5.63
CA LEU A 703 3.94 -14.44 6.67
C LEU A 703 3.49 -14.94 8.04
N TYR A 704 4.42 -15.63 8.74
CA TYR A 704 4.30 -15.97 10.16
C TYR A 704 5.43 -15.27 10.94
N LEU A 705 5.06 -14.41 11.89
CA LEU A 705 5.97 -13.66 12.75
C LEU A 705 6.04 -14.27 14.14
N CYS A 706 7.26 -14.45 14.65
CA CYS A 706 7.47 -14.99 16.00
C CYS A 706 8.73 -14.39 16.66
N GLY A 707 8.89 -14.62 17.95
CA GLY A 707 10.04 -14.26 18.78
C GLY A 707 10.77 -15.48 19.32
N GLU A 708 10.93 -15.57 20.65
CA GLU A 708 11.48 -16.67 21.46
C GLU A 708 13.00 -16.86 21.29
N THR A 709 13.54 -16.72 20.10
CA THR A 709 14.93 -17.12 19.79
C THR A 709 15.98 -16.06 20.05
N HIS A 710 15.55 -14.82 20.23
CA HIS A 710 16.39 -13.61 20.41
C HIS A 710 17.41 -13.41 19.28
N ALA A 711 17.20 -14.03 18.13
CA ALA A 711 18.06 -13.97 16.96
C ALA A 711 17.22 -13.91 15.68
N ILE A 712 17.80 -13.35 14.60
CA ILE A 712 17.12 -13.31 13.31
C ILE A 712 17.26 -14.65 12.61
N SER A 713 16.14 -15.32 12.36
CA SER A 713 16.06 -16.58 11.63
C SER A 713 14.89 -16.58 10.66
N CYS A 714 15.20 -16.77 9.38
CA CYS A 714 14.21 -16.80 8.31
C CYS A 714 14.12 -18.24 7.77
N THR A 715 12.93 -18.82 7.79
CA THR A 715 12.66 -20.18 7.32
C THR A 715 11.43 -20.16 6.43
N GLN A 716 11.50 -20.85 5.28
CA GLN A 716 10.39 -20.89 4.33
C GLN A 716 10.03 -22.33 3.99
N ALA A 717 8.75 -22.64 4.02
CA ALA A 717 8.20 -23.87 3.44
C ALA A 717 6.76 -23.63 2.98
N ASP A 718 6.32 -24.43 2.01
CA ASP A 718 4.92 -24.49 1.56
C ASP A 718 4.30 -23.11 1.17
N GLY A 719 5.11 -22.12 0.77
CA GLY A 719 4.64 -20.78 0.44
C GLY A 719 4.45 -19.86 1.66
N VAL A 720 4.84 -20.30 2.86
CA VAL A 720 4.79 -19.50 4.10
C VAL A 720 6.21 -19.11 4.51
N LEU A 721 6.46 -17.83 4.72
CA LEU A 721 7.70 -17.32 5.30
C LEU A 721 7.53 -17.17 6.81
N GLN A 722 8.32 -17.90 7.57
CA GLN A 722 8.46 -17.72 9.01
C GLN A 722 9.65 -16.82 9.30
N ILE A 723 9.44 -15.78 10.10
CA ILE A 723 10.49 -14.91 10.60
C ILE A 723 10.46 -14.94 12.13
N ALA A 724 11.48 -15.54 12.72
CA ALA A 724 11.80 -15.38 14.13
C ALA A 724 12.79 -14.21 14.25
N HIS A 725 12.49 -13.25 15.11
CA HIS A 725 13.35 -12.09 15.31
C HIS A 725 13.11 -11.52 16.73
N GLY A 726 13.73 -10.39 17.04
CA GLY A 726 13.68 -9.83 18.37
C GLY A 726 15.00 -10.01 19.12
N SER A 727 15.18 -9.29 20.21
CA SER A 727 16.39 -9.35 20.99
C SER A 727 16.18 -8.63 22.33
N LEU A 728 16.67 -9.23 23.40
CA LEU A 728 16.58 -8.66 24.73
C LEU A 728 17.43 -7.37 24.86
N ILE A 729 16.80 -6.24 25.06
CA ILE A 729 17.50 -4.95 25.29
C ILE A 729 18.50 -5.09 26.44
N GLY A 730 18.16 -5.86 27.44
CA GLY A 730 18.96 -6.06 28.63
C GLY A 730 20.09 -7.10 28.52
N ALA A 731 20.17 -7.90 27.45
CA ALA A 731 21.10 -9.03 27.39
C ALA A 731 21.73 -9.27 26.02
N SER A 732 21.07 -8.95 24.93
CA SER A 732 21.58 -9.16 23.58
C SER A 732 22.56 -8.06 23.17
N PRO A 733 23.61 -8.39 22.38
CA PRO A 733 24.57 -7.37 21.90
C PRO A 733 23.98 -6.44 20.84
N LYS A 734 22.79 -6.75 20.35
CA LYS A 734 22.08 -6.02 19.31
C LYS A 734 20.57 -6.08 19.57
N VAL A 735 19.87 -5.06 19.15
CA VAL A 735 18.41 -5.03 19.10
C VAL A 735 17.95 -4.87 17.66
N ASN A 736 16.94 -5.60 17.26
CA ASN A 736 16.38 -5.55 15.92
C ASN A 736 14.86 -5.40 15.95
N TYR A 737 14.33 -4.79 14.89
CA TYR A 737 12.91 -4.80 14.56
C TYR A 737 12.71 -4.99 13.06
N LEU A 738 11.54 -5.51 12.69
CA LEU A 738 11.13 -5.69 11.30
C LEU A 738 10.20 -4.55 10.91
N VAL A 739 10.46 -3.93 9.76
CA VAL A 739 9.56 -2.97 9.09
C VAL A 739 8.92 -3.66 7.90
N ALA A 740 7.60 -3.65 7.84
CA ALA A 740 6.83 -4.11 6.70
C ALA A 740 6.17 -2.92 6.00
N THR A 741 6.44 -2.74 4.73
CA THR A 741 5.71 -1.80 3.88
C THR A 741 4.72 -2.59 3.03
N VAL A 742 3.44 -2.39 3.28
CA VAL A 742 2.35 -3.10 2.61
C VAL A 742 1.89 -2.29 1.41
N HIS A 743 1.85 -2.94 0.27
CA HIS A 743 1.37 -2.41 -1.01
C HIS A 743 0.10 -3.16 -1.45
N PRO A 744 -0.60 -2.69 -2.47
CA PRO A 744 -1.77 -3.40 -3.01
C PRO A 744 -1.46 -4.86 -3.44
N ASP A 745 -0.25 -5.11 -3.95
CA ASP A 745 0.14 -6.37 -4.60
C ASP A 745 1.28 -7.12 -3.90
N ARG A 746 1.89 -6.53 -2.86
CA ARG A 746 3.07 -7.09 -2.20
C ARG A 746 3.29 -6.54 -0.80
N ILE A 747 4.15 -7.21 -0.06
CA ILE A 747 4.72 -6.70 1.20
C ILE A 747 6.24 -6.66 1.07
N ASP A 748 6.84 -5.49 1.25
CA ASP A 748 8.29 -5.32 1.32
C ASP A 748 8.70 -5.36 2.80
N LEU A 749 9.54 -6.30 3.17
CA LEU A 749 10.04 -6.48 4.53
C LEU A 749 11.50 -6.06 4.63
N ALA A 750 11.86 -5.37 5.70
CA ALA A 750 13.23 -5.07 6.04
C ALA A 750 13.47 -5.24 7.53
N ILE A 751 14.55 -5.92 7.91
CA ILE A 751 14.99 -5.99 9.31
C ILE A 751 16.10 -4.96 9.52
N LYS A 752 15.94 -4.19 10.59
CA LYS A 752 16.92 -3.17 11.02
C LYS A 752 17.46 -3.49 12.40
N GLU A 753 18.74 -3.19 12.64
CA GLU A 753 19.47 -3.58 13.84
C GLU A 753 20.35 -2.45 14.35
N ILE A 754 20.50 -2.34 15.68
CA ILE A 754 21.43 -1.44 16.35
C ILE A 754 22.22 -2.20 17.41
N ALA A 755 23.50 -1.83 17.58
CA ALA A 755 24.35 -2.42 18.61
C ALA A 755 24.01 -1.89 20.01
N ILE A 756 24.06 -2.77 21.01
CA ILE A 756 23.90 -2.46 22.43
C ILE A 756 25.11 -2.99 23.20
N VAL A 757 25.54 -2.26 24.20
CA VAL A 757 26.65 -2.62 25.09
C VAL A 757 26.13 -2.79 26.51
N HIS A 758 26.55 -3.90 27.12
CA HIS A 758 26.27 -4.25 28.51
C HIS A 758 27.56 -4.17 29.32
N GLU A 759 27.64 -3.28 30.28
CA GLU A 759 28.81 -3.15 31.15
C GLU A 759 28.58 -3.92 32.45
N GLY A 760 29.50 -4.89 32.77
CA GLY A 760 29.55 -5.57 34.04
C GLY A 760 28.95 -7.01 34.15
N GLY A 761 28.70 -7.74 33.05
CA GLY A 761 28.30 -9.18 33.01
C GLY A 761 26.84 -9.43 32.57
N ARG A 762 26.23 -10.60 32.72
CA ARG A 762 24.89 -10.97 32.16
C ARG A 762 23.71 -10.42 32.99
N LEU A 763 22.61 -10.09 32.35
CA LEU A 763 21.36 -9.61 32.92
C LEU A 763 20.72 -10.61 33.86
N TRP A 764 20.99 -11.89 33.69
CA TRP A 764 20.21 -12.99 34.21
C TRP A 764 21.05 -14.02 34.92
N GLN A 765 20.73 -14.23 36.16
CA GLN A 765 20.72 -15.54 36.82
C GLN A 765 19.59 -15.49 37.83
N MET A 766 18.61 -16.39 37.68
CA MET A 766 17.56 -16.59 38.70
C MET A 766 18.19 -16.78 40.07
N GLY A 767 17.77 -15.99 41.04
CA GLY A 767 18.15 -16.17 42.42
C GLY A 767 19.37 -15.43 42.93
N ASP A 768 19.96 -14.51 42.18
CA ASP A 768 21.10 -13.72 42.59
C ASP A 768 20.75 -12.21 42.82
N GLU A 769 21.07 -11.69 43.99
CA GLU A 769 21.05 -10.26 44.36
C GLU A 769 22.20 -9.47 43.69
N ARG A 770 22.55 -9.79 42.46
CA ARG A 770 23.66 -9.11 41.77
C ARG A 770 23.24 -7.75 41.28
N PRO A 771 24.14 -6.76 41.29
CA PRO A 771 23.85 -5.44 40.72
C PRO A 771 23.55 -5.58 39.23
N CYS A 772 22.40 -5.06 38.82
CA CYS A 772 22.05 -5.01 37.41
C CYS A 772 23.08 -4.17 36.65
N LYS A 773 23.36 -4.59 35.43
CA LYS A 773 24.35 -3.99 34.57
C LYS A 773 23.80 -2.79 33.86
N THR A 774 24.70 -1.90 33.53
CA THR A 774 24.38 -0.74 32.70
C THR A 774 24.19 -1.20 31.25
N VAL A 775 23.06 -0.79 30.67
CA VAL A 775 22.79 -0.92 29.23
C VAL A 775 23.00 0.43 28.58
N ARG A 776 23.64 0.47 27.44
CA ARG A 776 23.73 1.68 26.61
C ARG A 776 23.85 1.36 25.14
N ILE A 777 23.33 2.25 24.31
CA ILE A 777 23.63 2.30 22.89
C ILE A 777 24.92 3.10 22.72
N PRO A 778 25.98 2.56 22.06
CA PRO A 778 27.20 3.31 21.79
C PRO A 778 26.93 4.60 21.01
N ALA A 779 27.67 5.67 21.28
CA ALA A 779 27.47 6.98 20.64
C ALA A 779 27.55 6.87 19.09
N ASP A 780 28.53 6.14 18.59
CA ASP A 780 28.69 5.89 17.15
C ASP A 780 27.55 5.05 16.55
N ALA A 781 26.92 4.18 17.33
CA ALA A 781 25.71 3.47 16.91
C ALA A 781 24.47 4.38 16.93
N MET A 782 24.36 5.28 17.91
CA MET A 782 23.32 6.31 17.94
C MET A 782 23.41 7.23 16.72
N ASP A 783 24.61 7.67 16.36
CA ASP A 783 24.85 8.53 15.19
C ASP A 783 24.48 7.85 13.87
N ARG A 784 24.77 6.55 13.74
CA ARG A 784 24.38 5.76 12.55
C ARG A 784 22.90 5.36 12.54
N GLY A 785 22.25 5.31 13.71
CA GLY A 785 20.90 4.78 13.87
C GLY A 785 20.78 3.28 13.54
N PHE A 786 19.56 2.80 13.42
CA PHE A 786 19.28 1.43 13.02
C PHE A 786 19.69 1.17 11.57
N GLN A 787 20.49 0.15 11.34
CA GLN A 787 21.01 -0.22 10.02
C GLN A 787 20.25 -1.41 9.46
N PRO A 788 19.89 -1.42 8.15
CA PRO A 788 19.26 -2.56 7.51
C PRO A 788 20.23 -3.75 7.46
N VAL A 789 19.75 -4.92 7.86
CA VAL A 789 20.53 -6.18 7.83
C VAL A 789 19.99 -7.17 6.81
N GLY A 790 18.86 -6.88 6.20
CA GLY A 790 18.30 -7.65 5.10
C GLY A 790 16.90 -7.18 4.71
N SER A 791 16.50 -7.52 3.49
CA SER A 791 15.16 -7.24 2.96
C SER A 791 14.66 -8.37 2.07
N VAL A 792 13.34 -8.48 1.91
CA VAL A 792 12.66 -9.39 1.01
C VAL A 792 11.32 -8.82 0.59
N THR A 793 10.91 -9.07 -0.66
CA THR A 793 9.59 -8.75 -1.17
C THR A 793 8.72 -10.01 -1.27
N LEU A 794 7.54 -9.99 -0.67
CA LEU A 794 6.55 -11.05 -0.73
C LEU A 794 5.47 -10.66 -1.74
N ARG A 795 5.16 -11.57 -2.70
CA ARG A 795 4.05 -11.41 -3.64
C ARG A 795 3.14 -12.63 -3.58
N ARG A 796 1.84 -12.40 -3.46
CA ARG A 796 0.86 -13.47 -3.58
C ARG A 796 0.68 -13.81 -5.05
N GLY A 797 0.82 -15.09 -5.42
CA GLY A 797 0.58 -15.59 -6.77
C GLY A 797 -0.43 -16.73 -6.78
N GLY A 798 -0.91 -17.11 -7.97
CA GLY A 798 -1.93 -18.17 -8.13
C GLY A 798 -1.52 -19.56 -7.61
N GLN A 799 -0.24 -19.76 -7.22
CA GLN A 799 0.29 -21.00 -6.64
C GLN A 799 0.89 -20.80 -5.24
N GLY A 800 0.55 -19.71 -4.53
CA GLY A 800 1.08 -19.38 -3.21
C GLY A 800 1.91 -18.08 -3.21
N THR A 801 2.54 -17.76 -2.09
CA THR A 801 3.38 -16.57 -1.95
C THR A 801 4.77 -16.81 -2.56
N GLY A 802 5.16 -15.93 -3.48
CA GLY A 802 6.52 -15.88 -4.05
C GLY A 802 7.39 -14.86 -3.32
N TYR A 803 8.71 -15.06 -3.38
CA TYR A 803 9.71 -14.22 -2.70
C TYR A 803 10.72 -13.71 -3.72
N THR A 804 10.95 -12.41 -3.72
CA THR A 804 11.92 -11.74 -4.59
C THR A 804 12.75 -10.74 -3.80
N ASP A 805 13.80 -10.22 -4.43
CA ASP A 805 14.63 -9.13 -3.89
C ASP A 805 15.23 -9.43 -2.50
N LEU A 806 15.71 -10.69 -2.32
CA LEU A 806 16.31 -11.14 -1.07
C LEU A 806 17.70 -10.52 -0.88
N THR A 807 17.92 -9.90 0.26
CA THR A 807 19.23 -9.36 0.65
C THR A 807 19.59 -9.73 2.09
N GLY A 808 20.90 -9.75 2.42
CA GLY A 808 21.39 -9.89 3.76
C GLY A 808 20.90 -11.13 4.49
N CYS A 809 20.24 -10.97 5.64
CA CYS A 809 19.75 -12.12 6.43
C CYS A 809 18.71 -12.98 5.67
N PHE A 810 18.01 -12.45 4.67
CA PHE A 810 17.06 -13.21 3.86
C PHE A 810 17.72 -14.05 2.75
N GLU A 811 18.96 -13.76 2.34
CA GLU A 811 19.70 -14.61 1.40
C GLU A 811 19.98 -16.01 1.96
N ARG A 812 19.88 -16.17 3.28
CA ARG A 812 20.09 -17.41 4.01
C ARG A 812 18.80 -18.11 4.41
N ILE A 813 17.69 -17.81 3.73
CA ILE A 813 16.41 -18.48 4.00
C ILE A 813 16.61 -19.99 3.94
N ARG A 814 16.32 -20.66 5.05
CA ARG A 814 16.42 -22.11 5.15
C ARG A 814 15.16 -22.74 4.57
N MET A 815 15.35 -23.79 3.79
CA MET A 815 14.27 -24.66 3.35
C MET A 815 14.39 -25.96 4.16
N PRO A 816 13.45 -26.24 5.08
CA PRO A 816 13.48 -27.47 5.89
C PRO A 816 13.16 -28.70 5.08
#